data_d646eeffeacdd00244f3d1382ecea0cc
#
_entry.id   d646eeffeacdd00244f3d1382ecea0cc
#
_cell.length_a   1.000
_cell.length_b   1.000
_cell.length_c   1.000
_cell.angle_alpha   90.00
_cell.angle_beta   90.00
_cell.angle_gamma   90.00
#
_symmetry.space_group_name_H-M   'P 1'
#
loop_
_entity.id
_entity.type
_entity.pdbx_description
1 polymer ?
#
loop_
_entity_poly.entity_id
_entity_poly.type
_entity_poly.pdbx_seq_one_letter_code
_entity_poly.pdbx_strand_id
1 'polypeptide(L)'
;MVFMGDRATLLETGRFVQRSGRMTGNVADAAFVAALAATADLADGAREAAVLAAGITGPTGAAGNAGTTEGTRAARGGPADGTDATDTTDTADHADETEARHRRAAEAGDTASMSVLGALLLRRGDLDGAETYLRAATAEGDRAAANNLGVLLHQRGYADEAAGWWRIAAVAGSAAAAHALGRHFRERGDEPGAEYWLRQSAEQGHALGAYALADLLEHRGDAGAERWLRAAAEQGHREAAYRLARTIERNAVGDAHDAFGLGRVMDEGRRVLDAGAPVKRDSPVAGPDASRVGEAEQWYRQSAARGHRRAALHLGAILEQRGELKEAGRWYLTAAKDGEPRAACALGFLLRDAGDEESAAVWWLRAAQDGDGNAANALGALHAARGEQQTAERWYRAAMDAGDVNGAYNLGLLCAAQDRIPQAEQWYRRAAYAGHREAANALAVLLLQAGDATGAEPWFSKAAEAGSVDAAFNLGILHAGRDEDRAALGWYQRAAAAGHTDAALQVGMALLRDGDEREAERHLRCAAGGGSAEAAFRLAGVLDLRQPAPGPPALGEAMPEKTECEEWYERAAEQGHRRAQVRAGMLAAARGDMESAARWYREAAESGSRNGAFNLGLLLAREGSEREAALWWSRAANDGHGRAALRLALLAARRGELTEGQRWCARAVELGPAEVAERAARLLEALHQELTA
;
A
#
# COMPACT_ATOMS: atom_id res chain seq x y z
N MET A 1 2.16 43.06 7.57
CA MET A 1 0.89 43.27 6.89
C MET A 1 1.00 42.82 5.43
N VAL A 2 1.13 41.52 5.17
CA VAL A 2 0.93 40.83 3.90
C VAL A 2 1.02 39.32 4.19
N PHE A 3 0.05 38.77 4.93
CA PHE A 3 -0.22 37.35 5.04
C PHE A 3 -1.72 37.14 5.22
N MET A 4 -2.50 37.70 4.28
CA MET A 4 -3.83 37.24 3.96
C MET A 4 -3.79 36.80 2.49
N GLY A 5 -2.98 35.77 2.19
CA GLY A 5 -3.11 34.95 1.02
C GLY A 5 -4.14 33.89 1.33
N ASP A 6 -5.29 34.07 0.74
CA ASP A 6 -6.39 33.14 0.57
C ASP A 6 -6.51 31.99 1.57
N ARG A 7 -7.24 32.21 2.65
CA ARG A 7 -7.78 31.14 3.51
C ARG A 7 -8.52 30.04 2.72
N ALA A 8 -9.07 30.38 1.57
CA ALA A 8 -9.76 29.46 0.68
C ALA A 8 -8.79 28.46 0.02
N THR A 9 -7.60 28.87 -0.39
CA THR A 9 -6.61 28.00 -1.06
C THR A 9 -5.95 27.03 -0.08
N LEU A 10 -5.77 27.40 1.18
CA LEU A 10 -5.24 26.52 2.22
C LEU A 10 -6.27 25.45 2.65
N LEU A 11 -7.57 25.77 2.56
CA LEU A 11 -8.66 24.82 2.84
C LEU A 11 -8.95 23.91 1.63
N GLU A 12 -8.64 24.32 0.40
CA GLU A 12 -8.78 23.51 -0.80
C GLU A 12 -7.65 22.47 -0.97
N THR A 13 -6.45 22.69 -0.42
CA THR A 13 -5.37 21.68 -0.38
C THR A 13 -5.67 20.53 0.59
N GLY A 14 -6.63 20.66 1.47
CA GLY A 14 -7.21 19.58 2.27
C GLY A 14 -8.15 18.64 1.49
N ARG A 15 -8.44 18.92 0.22
CA ARG A 15 -9.07 17.96 -0.67
C ARG A 15 -8.03 16.98 -1.13
N PHE A 16 -8.13 15.77 -0.63
CA PHE A 16 -7.40 14.61 -1.06
C PHE A 16 -7.20 14.59 -2.57
N VAL A 17 -5.96 14.80 -3.00
CA VAL A 17 -5.58 14.55 -4.38
C VAL A 17 -5.51 13.04 -4.54
N GLN A 18 -6.61 12.43 -4.97
CA GLN A 18 -6.55 11.16 -5.67
C GLN A 18 -5.76 11.39 -6.95
N ARG A 19 -4.47 11.10 -6.90
CA ARG A 19 -3.67 10.98 -8.12
C ARG A 19 -4.15 9.72 -8.83
N SER A 20 -5.02 9.89 -9.80
CA SER A 20 -5.24 8.93 -10.86
C SER A 20 -3.95 8.82 -11.68
N GLY A 21 -3.05 7.95 -11.26
CA GLY A 21 -1.93 7.51 -12.06
C GLY A 21 -2.47 6.75 -13.25
N ARG A 22 -2.40 7.33 -14.45
CA ARG A 22 -2.53 6.57 -15.69
C ARG A 22 -1.37 5.59 -15.74
N MET A 23 -1.65 4.33 -15.43
CA MET A 23 -0.75 3.23 -15.75
C MET A 23 -0.91 2.88 -17.23
N THR A 24 0.17 3.01 -17.99
CA THR A 24 0.30 2.38 -19.30
C THR A 24 0.51 0.89 -19.07
N GLY A 25 -0.56 0.11 -19.23
CA GLY A 25 -0.53 -1.34 -19.09
C GLY A 25 0.41 -1.97 -20.12
N ASN A 26 1.29 -2.82 -19.64
CA ASN A 26 2.22 -3.59 -20.46
C ASN A 26 1.48 -4.83 -20.99
N VAL A 27 1.54 -5.07 -22.31
CA VAL A 27 0.87 -6.20 -23.00
C VAL A 27 1.29 -7.59 -22.45
N ALA A 28 2.41 -7.65 -21.73
CA ALA A 28 2.89 -8.87 -21.07
C ALA A 28 1.99 -9.30 -19.87
N ASP A 29 1.29 -8.37 -19.25
CA ASP A 29 0.47 -8.65 -18.06
C ASP A 29 -0.88 -9.29 -18.43
N ALA A 30 -1.43 -8.98 -19.62
CA ALA A 30 -2.64 -9.61 -20.12
C ALA A 30 -2.47 -11.12 -20.39
N ALA A 31 -1.29 -11.55 -20.84
CA ALA A 31 -0.96 -12.97 -21.03
C ALA A 31 -0.81 -13.73 -19.71
N PHE A 32 -0.37 -13.04 -18.65
CA PHE A 32 -0.28 -13.60 -17.30
C PHE A 32 -1.65 -13.81 -16.67
N VAL A 33 -2.53 -12.82 -16.78
CA VAL A 33 -3.92 -12.89 -16.29
C VAL A 33 -4.67 -14.04 -17.01
N ALA A 34 -4.51 -14.14 -18.33
CA ALA A 34 -5.08 -15.25 -19.11
C ALA A 34 -4.54 -16.62 -18.69
N ALA A 35 -3.25 -16.73 -18.35
CA ALA A 35 -2.66 -17.95 -17.84
C ALA A 35 -3.13 -18.33 -16.44
N LEU A 36 -3.37 -17.36 -15.55
CA LEU A 36 -3.96 -17.57 -14.24
C LEU A 36 -5.44 -17.95 -14.33
N ALA A 37 -6.18 -17.31 -15.21
CA ALA A 37 -7.59 -17.63 -15.48
C ALA A 37 -7.77 -19.03 -16.10
N ALA A 38 -6.86 -19.45 -16.99
CA ALA A 38 -6.88 -20.76 -17.60
C ALA A 38 -6.48 -21.91 -16.65
N THR A 39 -5.74 -21.62 -15.59
CA THR A 39 -5.35 -22.60 -14.54
C THR A 39 -6.31 -22.65 -13.35
N ALA A 40 -7.21 -21.67 -13.24
CA ALA A 40 -8.29 -21.66 -12.26
C ALA A 40 -9.59 -21.95 -13.01
N ASP A 41 -10.34 -22.96 -12.57
CA ASP A 41 -11.75 -23.14 -12.95
C ASP A 41 -12.56 -21.99 -12.30
N LEU A 42 -12.31 -20.76 -12.81
CA LEU A 42 -12.96 -19.53 -12.34
C LEU A 42 -14.45 -19.49 -12.74
N ALA A 43 -14.87 -20.33 -13.71
CA ALA A 43 -16.25 -20.41 -14.14
C ALA A 43 -17.19 -20.95 -13.04
N ASP A 44 -16.73 -21.87 -12.20
CA ASP A 44 -17.51 -22.39 -11.07
C ASP A 44 -17.52 -21.42 -9.89
N GLY A 45 -16.39 -20.78 -9.57
CA GLY A 45 -16.31 -19.76 -8.52
C GLY A 45 -17.13 -18.49 -8.83
N ALA A 46 -17.21 -18.09 -10.09
CA ALA A 46 -18.03 -16.94 -10.51
C ALA A 46 -19.52 -17.23 -10.42
N ARG A 47 -19.96 -18.47 -10.73
CA ARG A 47 -21.34 -18.92 -10.56
C ARG A 47 -21.74 -19.03 -9.09
N GLU A 48 -20.89 -19.58 -8.24
CA GLU A 48 -21.14 -19.62 -6.80
C GLU A 48 -21.17 -18.22 -6.18
N ALA A 49 -20.25 -17.33 -6.56
CA ALA A 49 -20.23 -15.94 -6.10
C ALA A 49 -21.47 -15.15 -6.52
N ALA A 50 -21.99 -15.38 -7.73
CA ALA A 50 -23.23 -14.77 -8.22
C ALA A 50 -24.47 -15.26 -7.44
N VAL A 51 -24.51 -16.55 -7.09
CA VAL A 51 -25.58 -17.15 -6.28
C VAL A 51 -25.53 -16.64 -4.84
N LEU A 52 -24.33 -16.49 -4.27
CA LEU A 52 -24.11 -15.98 -2.91
C LEU A 52 -24.38 -14.47 -2.81
N ALA A 53 -24.02 -13.68 -3.83
CA ALA A 53 -24.33 -12.25 -3.89
C ALA A 53 -25.84 -11.99 -3.99
N ALA A 54 -26.59 -12.85 -4.67
CA ALA A 54 -28.05 -12.80 -4.71
C ALA A 54 -28.72 -13.19 -3.37
N GLY A 55 -28.04 -14.01 -2.54
CA GLY A 55 -28.53 -14.43 -1.23
C GLY A 55 -28.45 -13.36 -0.12
N ILE A 56 -27.68 -12.27 -0.34
CA ILE A 56 -27.55 -11.16 0.63
C ILE A 56 -28.72 -10.16 0.56
N THR A 57 -29.62 -10.30 -0.39
CA THR A 57 -30.82 -9.45 -0.56
C THR A 57 -32.10 -10.06 0.01
N GLY A 58 -32.05 -10.83 1.09
CA GLY A 58 -33.22 -11.36 1.76
C GLY A 58 -33.80 -10.41 2.84
N PRO A 59 -35.13 -10.28 2.93
CA PRO A 59 -35.77 -9.29 3.78
C PRO A 59 -35.84 -9.73 5.25
N THR A 60 -35.75 -8.73 6.12
CA THR A 60 -36.13 -8.83 7.54
C THR A 60 -37.60 -9.15 7.68
N GLY A 61 -37.95 -10.19 8.42
CA GLY A 61 -39.31 -10.28 8.98
C GLY A 61 -39.83 -11.68 9.30
N ALA A 62 -39.95 -11.90 10.61
CA ALA A 62 -41.01 -12.69 11.27
C ALA A 62 -40.92 -14.20 11.36
N ALA A 63 -40.97 -14.62 12.59
CA ALA A 63 -41.16 -15.93 13.15
C ALA A 63 -42.37 -16.71 12.64
N GLY A 64 -42.25 -18.04 12.61
CA GLY A 64 -43.40 -18.92 12.49
C GLY A 64 -43.04 -20.40 12.24
N ASN A 65 -42.94 -21.11 13.24
CA ASN A 65 -43.22 -22.49 13.61
C ASN A 65 -43.66 -23.54 12.52
N ALA A 66 -43.04 -24.73 12.65
CA ALA A 66 -43.63 -26.10 12.59
C ALA A 66 -43.89 -26.78 11.24
N GLY A 67 -43.43 -27.99 11.15
CA GLY A 67 -44.16 -29.05 10.47
C GLY A 67 -43.36 -29.95 9.50
N THR A 68 -42.85 -31.02 10.05
CA THR A 68 -42.74 -32.40 9.47
C THR A 68 -43.40 -32.67 8.12
N THR A 69 -42.77 -33.43 7.26
CA THR A 69 -43.07 -34.77 6.71
C THR A 69 -42.37 -35.00 5.36
N GLU A 70 -41.61 -36.09 5.32
CA GLU A 70 -41.68 -37.26 4.40
C GLU A 70 -42.10 -37.06 2.92
N GLY A 71 -41.32 -37.64 2.05
CA GLY A 71 -41.93 -38.33 0.91
C GLY A 71 -41.20 -38.32 -0.44
N THR A 72 -40.34 -39.30 -0.65
CA THR A 72 -40.30 -40.20 -1.85
C THR A 72 -40.12 -39.66 -3.28
N ARG A 73 -39.00 -40.13 -3.91
CA ARG A 73 -38.91 -40.94 -5.17
C ARG A 73 -39.37 -40.38 -6.52
N ALA A 74 -38.49 -40.34 -7.46
CA ALA A 74 -38.34 -41.12 -8.73
C ALA A 74 -37.59 -40.32 -9.80
N ALA A 75 -36.40 -40.71 -10.22
CA ALA A 75 -36.05 -41.60 -11.33
C ALA A 75 -36.47 -41.15 -12.73
N ARG A 76 -35.47 -40.97 -13.59
CA ARG A 76 -35.24 -41.25 -15.03
C ARG A 76 -34.49 -40.13 -15.71
N GLY A 77 -33.41 -40.31 -16.41
CA GLY A 77 -32.72 -41.37 -17.11
C GLY A 77 -31.80 -40.73 -18.11
N GLY A 78 -30.61 -41.28 -18.31
CA GLY A 78 -29.41 -40.85 -18.98
C GLY A 78 -29.54 -40.51 -20.51
N PRO A 79 -28.43 -40.47 -21.33
CA PRO A 79 -27.24 -41.32 -21.23
C PRO A 79 -25.88 -40.62 -21.34
N ALA A 80 -24.89 -41.27 -20.77
CA ALA A 80 -23.55 -41.63 -21.21
C ALA A 80 -22.71 -40.64 -22.04
N ASP A 81 -21.56 -40.24 -21.48
CA ASP A 81 -20.30 -40.66 -22.10
C ASP A 81 -19.23 -40.83 -21.02
N GLY A 82 -18.51 -41.94 -21.10
CA GLY A 82 -17.58 -42.43 -20.11
C GLY A 82 -16.21 -41.77 -20.22
N THR A 83 -15.58 -41.68 -19.09
CA THR A 83 -14.13 -42.06 -18.91
C THR A 83 -13.79 -42.09 -17.43
N ASP A 84 -13.12 -43.16 -17.04
CA ASP A 84 -12.33 -43.39 -15.81
C ASP A 84 -13.04 -43.40 -14.44
N ALA A 85 -13.81 -44.44 -14.22
CA ALA A 85 -14.15 -44.98 -12.90
C ALA A 85 -13.38 -46.29 -12.57
N THR A 86 -12.22 -46.54 -13.17
CA THR A 86 -11.48 -47.82 -13.02
C THR A 86 -10.29 -47.81 -12.08
N ASP A 87 -9.90 -46.60 -11.50
CA ASP A 87 -8.69 -46.52 -10.67
C ASP A 87 -8.94 -46.62 -9.15
N THR A 88 -10.18 -46.52 -8.70
CA THR A 88 -10.50 -46.64 -7.27
C THR A 88 -10.89 -48.05 -6.82
N THR A 89 -11.32 -48.93 -7.73
CA THR A 89 -11.65 -50.34 -7.46
C THR A 89 -10.41 -51.22 -7.41
N ASP A 90 -9.42 -50.96 -8.24
CA ASP A 90 -8.13 -51.73 -8.26
C ASP A 90 -7.33 -51.57 -6.96
N THR A 91 -7.35 -50.38 -6.34
CA THR A 91 -6.65 -50.14 -5.07
C THR A 91 -7.34 -50.77 -3.87
N ALA A 92 -8.66 -50.91 -3.88
CA ALA A 92 -9.42 -51.57 -2.82
C ALA A 92 -9.26 -53.11 -2.89
N ASP A 93 -9.30 -53.70 -4.08
CA ASP A 93 -9.11 -55.12 -4.30
C ASP A 93 -7.68 -55.56 -3.92
N HIS A 94 -6.66 -54.76 -4.24
CA HIS A 94 -5.28 -55.04 -3.80
C HIS A 94 -5.09 -54.93 -2.28
N ALA A 95 -5.81 -54.00 -1.61
CA ALA A 95 -5.74 -53.90 -0.14
C ALA A 95 -6.38 -55.09 0.54
N ASP A 96 -7.50 -55.61 0.02
CA ASP A 96 -8.18 -56.77 0.56
C ASP A 96 -7.39 -58.07 0.28
N GLU A 97 -6.73 -58.18 -0.87
CA GLU A 97 -5.85 -59.30 -1.19
C GLU A 97 -4.58 -59.34 -0.28
N THR A 98 -4.01 -58.16 -0.01
CA THR A 98 -2.86 -58.07 0.92
C THR A 98 -3.23 -58.41 2.33
N GLU A 99 -4.42 -58.01 2.83
CA GLU A 99 -4.94 -58.39 4.14
C GLU A 99 -5.20 -59.89 4.22
N ALA A 100 -5.85 -60.49 3.20
CA ALA A 100 -6.10 -61.94 3.17
C ALA A 100 -4.80 -62.75 3.17
N ARG A 101 -3.73 -62.25 2.53
CA ARG A 101 -2.42 -62.86 2.60
C ARG A 101 -1.80 -62.83 3.97
N HIS A 102 -1.80 -61.65 4.63
CA HIS A 102 -1.29 -61.51 6.00
C HIS A 102 -2.12 -62.26 7.00
N ARG A 103 -3.47 -62.38 6.84
CA ARG A 103 -4.33 -63.19 7.69
C ARG A 103 -3.93 -64.67 7.63
N ARG A 104 -3.74 -65.28 6.46
CA ARG A 104 -3.28 -66.68 6.30
C ARG A 104 -1.90 -66.88 6.90
N ALA A 105 -0.96 -65.96 6.74
CA ALA A 105 0.36 -66.06 7.32
C ALA A 105 0.34 -65.89 8.84
N ALA A 106 -0.51 -64.97 9.40
CA ALA A 106 -0.68 -64.77 10.79
C ALA A 106 -1.32 -66.05 11.49
N GLU A 107 -2.31 -66.65 10.82
CA GLU A 107 -2.88 -67.93 11.25
C GLU A 107 -1.85 -69.08 11.23
N ALA A 108 -0.84 -69.03 10.36
CA ALA A 108 0.27 -69.93 10.33
C ALA A 108 1.37 -69.66 11.35
N GLY A 109 1.20 -68.60 12.19
CA GLY A 109 2.13 -68.23 13.27
C GLY A 109 3.22 -67.23 12.90
N ASP A 110 3.15 -66.57 11.74
CA ASP A 110 4.12 -65.55 11.33
C ASP A 110 3.93 -64.25 12.11
N THR A 111 4.83 -63.97 13.03
CA THR A 111 4.82 -62.78 13.91
C THR A 111 4.78 -61.46 13.13
N ALA A 112 5.52 -61.35 12.03
CA ALA A 112 5.56 -60.13 11.20
C ALA A 112 4.19 -59.88 10.57
N SER A 113 3.55 -60.96 10.06
CA SER A 113 2.18 -60.86 9.49
C SER A 113 1.10 -60.58 10.54
N MET A 114 1.26 -61.12 11.74
CA MET A 114 0.37 -60.75 12.89
C MET A 114 0.47 -59.25 13.21
N SER A 115 1.68 -58.69 13.26
CA SER A 115 1.92 -57.29 13.52
C SER A 115 1.30 -56.39 12.42
N VAL A 116 1.51 -56.75 11.14
CA VAL A 116 0.94 -56.01 10.00
C VAL A 116 -0.58 -56.14 9.98
N LEU A 117 -1.14 -57.33 10.16
CA LEU A 117 -2.61 -57.55 10.18
C LEU A 117 -3.26 -56.77 11.32
N GLY A 118 -2.67 -56.82 12.54
CA GLY A 118 -3.14 -56.04 13.66
C GLY A 118 -3.13 -54.53 13.38
N ALA A 119 -2.12 -54.01 12.70
CA ALA A 119 -2.05 -52.60 12.28
C ALA A 119 -3.12 -52.26 11.25
N LEU A 120 -3.43 -53.13 10.28
CA LEU A 120 -4.48 -52.94 9.27
C LEU A 120 -5.87 -52.93 9.93
N LEU A 121 -6.18 -53.87 10.82
CA LEU A 121 -7.41 -53.92 11.56
C LEU A 121 -7.60 -52.70 12.47
N LEU A 122 -6.54 -52.27 13.14
CA LEU A 122 -6.54 -51.04 13.94
C LEU A 122 -6.88 -49.80 13.08
N ARG A 123 -6.34 -49.72 11.87
CA ARG A 123 -6.60 -48.64 10.93
C ARG A 123 -8.05 -48.62 10.41
N ARG A 124 -8.68 -49.81 10.26
CA ARG A 124 -10.09 -49.97 9.93
C ARG A 124 -11.03 -49.70 11.12
N GLY A 125 -10.52 -49.60 12.33
CA GLY A 125 -11.32 -49.41 13.53
C GLY A 125 -11.83 -50.71 14.13
N ASP A 126 -11.42 -51.87 13.63
CA ASP A 126 -11.69 -53.18 14.26
C ASP A 126 -10.70 -53.39 15.40
N LEU A 127 -11.05 -52.83 16.55
CA LEU A 127 -10.18 -52.85 17.73
C LEU A 127 -10.11 -54.25 18.36
N ASP A 128 -11.19 -55.04 18.28
CA ASP A 128 -11.24 -56.39 18.90
C ASP A 128 -10.43 -57.42 18.09
N GLY A 129 -10.59 -57.38 16.76
CA GLY A 129 -9.76 -58.16 15.84
C GLY A 129 -8.29 -57.82 15.94
N ALA A 130 -7.96 -56.52 15.96
CA ALA A 130 -6.60 -56.02 16.07
C ALA A 130 -5.90 -56.48 17.37
N GLU A 131 -6.60 -56.43 18.50
CA GLU A 131 -6.02 -56.72 19.82
C GLU A 131 -5.46 -58.15 19.87
N THR A 132 -6.20 -59.14 19.35
CA THR A 132 -5.78 -60.53 19.35
C THR A 132 -4.44 -60.72 18.65
N TYR A 133 -4.28 -60.21 17.47
CA TYR A 133 -3.05 -60.33 16.69
C TYR A 133 -1.91 -59.51 17.28
N LEU A 134 -2.19 -58.26 17.75
CA LEU A 134 -1.18 -57.39 18.33
C LEU A 134 -0.64 -57.98 19.66
N ARG A 135 -1.47 -58.57 20.51
CA ARG A 135 -1.02 -59.26 21.74
C ARG A 135 -0.17 -60.45 21.44
N ALA A 136 -0.55 -61.27 20.44
CA ALA A 136 0.24 -62.42 20.02
C ALA A 136 1.62 -62.01 19.47
N ALA A 137 1.67 -61.03 18.55
CA ALA A 137 2.94 -60.53 18.01
C ALA A 137 3.82 -59.86 19.09
N THR A 138 3.20 -59.17 20.06
CA THR A 138 3.93 -58.56 21.19
C THR A 138 4.55 -59.58 22.12
N ALA A 139 3.88 -60.71 22.34
CA ALA A 139 4.40 -61.82 23.16
C ALA A 139 5.68 -62.42 22.53
N GLU A 140 5.80 -62.40 21.22
CA GLU A 140 7.00 -62.81 20.45
C GLU A 140 8.07 -61.73 20.38
N GLY A 141 7.85 -60.53 21.02
CA GLY A 141 8.82 -59.46 21.13
C GLY A 141 8.78 -58.43 19.98
N ASP A 142 7.71 -58.40 19.18
CA ASP A 142 7.59 -57.41 18.10
C ASP A 142 7.30 -56.00 18.68
N ARG A 143 8.26 -55.09 18.52
CA ARG A 143 8.18 -53.71 19.00
C ARG A 143 7.12 -52.86 18.28
N ALA A 144 6.84 -53.19 17.02
CA ALA A 144 5.82 -52.47 16.23
C ALA A 144 4.42 -52.86 16.72
N ALA A 145 4.21 -54.18 16.98
CA ALA A 145 2.99 -54.67 17.62
C ALA A 145 2.77 -54.06 19.00
N ALA A 146 3.79 -53.96 19.84
CA ALA A 146 3.72 -53.33 21.15
C ALA A 146 3.34 -51.83 21.06
N ASN A 147 3.89 -51.09 20.10
CA ASN A 147 3.48 -49.70 19.81
C ASN A 147 2.01 -49.62 19.41
N ASN A 148 1.57 -50.44 18.45
CA ASN A 148 0.20 -50.46 17.96
C ASN A 148 -0.82 -50.90 19.01
N LEU A 149 -0.44 -51.84 19.90
CA LEU A 149 -1.25 -52.22 21.05
C LEU A 149 -1.43 -51.04 22.02
N GLY A 150 -0.38 -50.26 22.26
CA GLY A 150 -0.48 -49.01 23.02
C GLY A 150 -1.45 -48.01 22.38
N VAL A 151 -1.41 -47.86 21.04
CA VAL A 151 -2.35 -47.00 20.30
C VAL A 151 -3.80 -47.47 20.45
N LEU A 152 -4.02 -48.79 20.33
CA LEU A 152 -5.34 -49.42 20.51
C LEU A 152 -5.90 -49.16 21.90
N LEU A 153 -5.10 -49.42 22.94
CA LEU A 153 -5.51 -49.22 24.34
C LEU A 153 -5.82 -47.75 24.62
N HIS A 154 -5.04 -46.84 24.08
CA HIS A 154 -5.30 -45.41 24.20
C HIS A 154 -6.64 -45.00 23.55
N GLN A 155 -6.94 -45.53 22.35
CA GLN A 155 -8.24 -45.28 21.68
C GLN A 155 -9.43 -45.82 22.52
N ARG A 156 -9.24 -46.88 23.27
CA ARG A 156 -10.24 -47.44 24.22
C ARG A 156 -10.31 -46.68 25.56
N GLY A 157 -9.43 -45.68 25.76
CA GLY A 157 -9.40 -44.92 27.02
C GLY A 157 -8.51 -45.49 28.12
N TYR A 158 -7.77 -46.57 27.87
CA TYR A 158 -6.85 -47.19 28.83
C TYR A 158 -5.46 -46.54 28.72
N ALA A 159 -5.36 -45.24 29.03
CA ALA A 159 -4.16 -44.45 28.81
C ALA A 159 -2.93 -44.94 29.60
N ASP A 160 -3.11 -45.41 30.81
CA ASP A 160 -2.00 -45.90 31.67
C ASP A 160 -1.45 -47.24 31.19
N GLU A 161 -2.32 -48.16 30.76
CA GLU A 161 -1.90 -49.40 30.13
C GLU A 161 -1.21 -49.17 28.79
N ALA A 162 -1.74 -48.25 27.99
CA ALA A 162 -1.11 -47.83 26.74
C ALA A 162 0.32 -47.29 26.96
N ALA A 163 0.51 -46.47 28.00
CA ALA A 163 1.83 -45.95 28.37
C ALA A 163 2.81 -47.08 28.76
N GLY A 164 2.31 -48.14 29.42
CA GLY A 164 3.10 -49.34 29.72
C GLY A 164 3.63 -50.03 28.47
N TRP A 165 2.78 -50.26 27.48
CA TRP A 165 3.16 -50.86 26.20
C TRP A 165 4.05 -49.94 25.34
N TRP A 166 3.78 -48.64 25.28
CA TRP A 166 4.67 -47.69 24.62
C TRP A 166 6.06 -47.65 25.27
N ARG A 167 6.16 -47.78 26.61
CA ARG A 167 7.46 -47.84 27.28
C ARG A 167 8.25 -49.09 26.88
N ILE A 168 7.61 -50.25 26.80
CA ILE A 168 8.24 -51.48 26.32
C ILE A 168 8.75 -51.31 24.89
N ALA A 169 7.90 -50.81 24.00
CA ALA A 169 8.25 -50.58 22.61
C ALA A 169 9.35 -49.50 22.44
N ALA A 170 9.32 -48.44 23.24
CA ALA A 170 10.31 -47.36 23.19
C ALA A 170 11.70 -47.82 23.67
N VAL A 171 11.75 -48.60 24.75
CA VAL A 171 12.99 -49.24 25.26
C VAL A 171 13.55 -50.23 24.22
N ALA A 172 12.69 -50.93 23.46
CA ALA A 172 13.09 -51.78 22.34
C ALA A 172 13.48 -50.96 21.05
N GLY A 173 13.53 -49.62 21.13
CA GLY A 173 13.98 -48.73 20.04
C GLY A 173 12.88 -48.33 19.06
N SER A 174 11.62 -48.30 19.48
CA SER A 174 10.54 -47.74 18.67
C SER A 174 10.44 -46.22 18.85
N ALA A 175 10.90 -45.46 17.90
CA ALA A 175 10.84 -44.00 17.91
C ALA A 175 9.40 -43.45 17.95
N ALA A 176 8.45 -44.15 17.32
CA ALA A 176 7.03 -43.81 17.34
C ALA A 176 6.42 -44.03 18.74
N ALA A 177 6.80 -45.10 19.41
CA ALA A 177 6.35 -45.38 20.78
C ALA A 177 6.94 -44.35 21.77
N ALA A 178 8.21 -43.98 21.64
CA ALA A 178 8.83 -42.93 22.43
C ALA A 178 8.11 -41.58 22.24
N HIS A 179 7.71 -41.23 21.01
CA HIS A 179 6.88 -40.05 20.76
C HIS A 179 5.50 -40.14 21.46
N ALA A 180 4.80 -41.26 21.30
CA ALA A 180 3.48 -41.45 21.94
C ALA A 180 3.57 -41.36 23.47
N LEU A 181 4.62 -41.95 24.05
CA LEU A 181 4.89 -41.90 25.47
C LEU A 181 5.22 -40.47 25.95
N GLY A 182 6.04 -39.74 25.18
CA GLY A 182 6.34 -38.35 25.48
C GLY A 182 5.09 -37.44 25.45
N ARG A 183 4.18 -37.65 24.48
CA ARG A 183 2.86 -36.99 24.46
C ARG A 183 2.04 -37.32 25.70
N HIS A 184 1.96 -38.60 26.10
CA HIS A 184 1.24 -39.03 27.29
C HIS A 184 1.75 -38.33 28.56
N PHE A 185 3.08 -38.22 28.75
CA PHE A 185 3.65 -37.48 29.88
C PHE A 185 3.33 -36.00 29.84
N ARG A 186 3.35 -35.39 28.64
CA ARG A 186 2.98 -33.97 28.44
C ARG A 186 1.50 -33.72 28.83
N GLU A 187 0.58 -34.59 28.43
CA GLU A 187 -0.84 -34.51 28.77
C GLU A 187 -1.09 -34.59 30.27
N ARG A 188 -0.21 -35.30 31.01
CA ARG A 188 -0.22 -35.41 32.47
C ARG A 188 0.51 -34.26 33.20
N GLY A 189 1.15 -33.35 32.45
CA GLY A 189 1.91 -32.26 33.05
C GLY A 189 3.31 -32.66 33.55
N ASP A 190 3.77 -33.87 33.26
CA ASP A 190 5.14 -34.30 33.54
C ASP A 190 6.08 -33.87 32.39
N GLU A 191 6.49 -32.63 32.45
CA GLU A 191 7.39 -32.06 31.42
C GLU A 191 8.76 -32.72 31.35
N PRO A 192 9.44 -33.06 32.47
CA PRO A 192 10.73 -33.77 32.40
C PRO A 192 10.61 -35.14 31.75
N GLY A 193 9.57 -35.92 32.09
CA GLY A 193 9.26 -37.20 31.47
C GLY A 193 8.95 -37.06 29.98
N ALA A 194 8.16 -36.04 29.61
CA ALA A 194 7.85 -35.72 28.21
C ALA A 194 9.13 -35.37 27.40
N GLU A 195 9.97 -34.49 27.94
CA GLU A 195 11.22 -34.11 27.29
C GLU A 195 12.15 -35.29 27.06
N TYR A 196 12.31 -36.16 28.07
CA TYR A 196 13.15 -37.34 27.95
C TYR A 196 12.73 -38.25 26.80
N TRP A 197 11.46 -38.61 26.72
CA TRP A 197 10.97 -39.52 25.70
C TRP A 197 10.85 -38.89 24.33
N LEU A 198 10.49 -37.60 24.22
CA LEU A 198 10.50 -36.87 22.95
C LEU A 198 11.91 -36.73 22.41
N ARG A 199 12.92 -36.51 23.27
CA ARG A 199 14.32 -36.44 22.86
C ARG A 199 14.80 -37.81 22.34
N GLN A 200 14.46 -38.90 23.01
CA GLN A 200 14.77 -40.25 22.52
C GLN A 200 14.14 -40.52 21.14
N SER A 201 12.89 -40.10 20.95
CA SER A 201 12.22 -40.20 19.66
C SER A 201 12.90 -39.36 18.56
N ALA A 202 13.26 -38.12 18.89
CA ALA A 202 13.91 -37.21 17.98
C ALA A 202 15.32 -37.66 17.55
N GLU A 203 16.11 -38.17 18.51
CA GLU A 203 17.46 -38.71 18.25
C GLU A 203 17.45 -39.97 17.38
N GLN A 204 16.35 -40.73 17.43
CA GLN A 204 16.12 -41.86 16.52
C GLN A 204 15.57 -41.45 15.15
N GLY A 205 15.49 -40.16 14.90
CA GLY A 205 15.09 -39.61 13.58
C GLY A 205 13.57 -39.60 13.35
N HIS A 206 12.74 -39.54 14.39
CA HIS A 206 11.29 -39.48 14.22
C HIS A 206 10.82 -38.01 14.09
N ALA A 207 10.33 -37.61 12.94
CA ALA A 207 9.94 -36.22 12.61
C ALA A 207 8.93 -35.62 13.58
N LEU A 208 7.89 -36.38 13.97
CA LEU A 208 6.89 -35.93 14.93
C LEU A 208 7.48 -35.79 16.35
N GLY A 209 8.44 -36.68 16.73
CA GLY A 209 9.14 -36.58 18.01
C GLY A 209 10.01 -35.34 18.09
N ALA A 210 10.78 -35.05 17.02
CA ALA A 210 11.59 -33.86 16.93
C ALA A 210 10.73 -32.57 16.93
N TYR A 211 9.61 -32.56 16.22
CA TYR A 211 8.67 -31.43 16.24
C TYR A 211 8.03 -31.21 17.62
N ALA A 212 7.59 -32.28 18.28
CA ALA A 212 6.98 -32.17 19.61
C ALA A 212 7.99 -31.74 20.70
N LEU A 213 9.25 -32.17 20.57
CA LEU A 213 10.33 -31.69 21.44
C LEU A 213 10.63 -30.21 21.20
N ALA A 214 10.69 -29.80 19.95
CA ALA A 214 10.89 -28.39 19.59
C ALA A 214 9.77 -27.51 20.17
N ASP A 215 8.52 -27.95 20.05
CA ASP A 215 7.36 -27.26 20.61
C ASP A 215 7.44 -27.10 22.13
N LEU A 216 7.91 -28.14 22.85
CA LEU A 216 8.14 -28.08 24.29
C LEU A 216 9.24 -27.07 24.66
N LEU A 217 10.35 -27.06 23.90
CA LEU A 217 11.48 -26.17 24.13
C LEU A 217 11.15 -24.71 23.79
N GLU A 218 10.37 -24.45 22.71
CA GLU A 218 9.88 -23.10 22.38
C GLU A 218 9.02 -22.52 23.50
N HIS A 219 8.15 -23.32 24.12
CA HIS A 219 7.31 -22.85 25.25
C HIS A 219 8.15 -22.39 26.46
N ARG A 220 9.34 -22.97 26.63
CA ARG A 220 10.30 -22.56 27.67
C ARG A 220 11.24 -21.42 27.23
N GLY A 221 11.20 -21.02 25.98
CA GLY A 221 12.13 -20.06 25.42
C GLY A 221 13.56 -20.59 25.25
N ASP A 222 13.72 -21.92 25.12
CA ASP A 222 15.01 -22.56 24.95
C ASP A 222 15.51 -22.45 23.49
N ALA A 223 16.72 -21.90 23.32
CA ALA A 223 17.35 -21.75 22.01
C ALA A 223 17.60 -23.08 21.28
N GLY A 224 17.57 -24.19 21.96
CA GLY A 224 17.70 -25.53 21.37
C GLY A 224 16.54 -25.95 20.47
N ALA A 225 15.40 -25.24 20.51
CA ALA A 225 14.21 -25.53 19.73
C ALA A 225 14.48 -25.50 18.20
N GLU A 226 15.25 -24.54 17.71
CA GLU A 226 15.57 -24.40 16.27
C GLU A 226 16.24 -25.66 15.71
N ARG A 227 17.17 -26.24 16.44
CA ARG A 227 17.85 -27.49 16.03
C ARG A 227 16.86 -28.61 15.74
N TRP A 228 15.86 -28.78 16.61
CA TRP A 228 14.89 -29.85 16.50
C TRP A 228 13.80 -29.55 15.47
N LEU A 229 13.44 -28.27 15.27
CA LEU A 229 12.63 -27.85 14.13
C LEU A 229 13.32 -28.20 12.81
N ARG A 230 14.64 -27.95 12.70
CA ARG A 230 15.45 -28.28 11.53
C ARG A 230 15.47 -29.79 11.28
N ALA A 231 15.74 -30.57 12.30
CA ALA A 231 15.72 -32.01 12.19
C ALA A 231 14.36 -32.58 11.73
N ALA A 232 13.25 -32.03 12.24
CA ALA A 232 11.92 -32.43 11.80
C ALA A 232 11.60 -31.97 10.38
N ALA A 233 12.03 -30.77 10.00
CA ALA A 233 11.82 -30.21 8.65
C ALA A 233 12.59 -30.99 7.57
N GLU A 234 13.85 -31.37 7.86
CA GLU A 234 14.67 -32.23 6.98
C GLU A 234 14.00 -33.57 6.69
N GLN A 235 13.28 -34.11 7.67
CA GLN A 235 12.51 -35.35 7.50
C GLN A 235 11.11 -35.14 6.91
N GLY A 236 10.82 -33.93 6.47
CA GLY A 236 9.62 -33.66 5.73
C GLY A 236 8.41 -33.20 6.53
N HIS A 237 8.57 -32.85 7.80
CA HIS A 237 7.47 -32.33 8.59
C HIS A 237 7.11 -30.91 8.18
N ARG A 238 5.97 -30.73 7.49
CA ARG A 238 5.57 -29.45 6.87
C ARG A 238 5.44 -28.30 7.87
N GLU A 239 4.85 -28.55 9.04
CA GLU A 239 4.68 -27.54 10.09
C GLU A 239 6.02 -27.13 10.70
N ALA A 240 6.94 -28.09 10.92
CA ALA A 240 8.29 -27.77 11.40
C ALA A 240 9.07 -26.89 10.42
N ALA A 241 8.98 -27.18 9.12
CA ALA A 241 9.61 -26.37 8.09
C ALA A 241 9.04 -24.94 8.06
N TYR A 242 7.73 -24.78 8.24
CA TYR A 242 7.09 -23.47 8.36
C TYR A 242 7.55 -22.69 9.60
N ARG A 243 7.54 -23.35 10.78
CA ARG A 243 7.98 -22.73 12.04
C ARG A 243 9.46 -22.38 12.01
N LEU A 244 10.30 -23.25 11.45
CA LEU A 244 11.73 -23.00 11.25
C LEU A 244 11.94 -21.75 10.39
N ALA A 245 11.27 -21.68 9.24
CA ALA A 245 11.35 -20.50 8.35
C ALA A 245 11.00 -19.21 9.09
N ARG A 246 9.91 -19.23 9.88
CA ARG A 246 9.49 -18.08 10.71
C ARG A 246 10.50 -17.72 11.80
N THR A 247 11.15 -18.70 12.39
CA THR A 247 12.16 -18.46 13.44
C THR A 247 13.41 -17.85 12.84
N ILE A 248 13.88 -18.36 11.68
CA ILE A 248 15.02 -17.81 10.95
C ILE A 248 14.73 -16.36 10.50
N GLU A 249 13.54 -16.12 9.95
CA GLU A 249 13.08 -14.79 9.55
C GLU A 249 13.07 -13.80 10.71
N ARG A 250 12.50 -14.19 11.86
CA ARG A 250 12.44 -13.37 13.08
C ARG A 250 13.83 -13.04 13.62
N ASN A 251 14.73 -14.01 13.62
CA ASN A 251 16.09 -13.82 14.09
C ASN A 251 16.89 -12.92 13.14
N ALA A 252 16.66 -13.04 11.81
CA ALA A 252 17.27 -12.15 10.82
C ALA A 252 16.79 -10.68 10.96
N VAL A 253 15.53 -10.48 11.38
CA VAL A 253 14.95 -9.15 11.64
C VAL A 253 15.36 -8.60 13.02
N GLY A 254 15.54 -9.47 14.02
CA GLY A 254 15.92 -9.07 15.39
C GLY A 254 17.36 -8.56 15.49
N ASP A 255 18.25 -9.03 14.65
CA ASP A 255 19.65 -8.56 14.54
C ASP A 255 19.79 -7.25 13.71
N ALA A 256 18.75 -6.91 12.93
CA ALA A 256 18.68 -5.68 12.14
C ALA A 256 17.48 -4.82 12.62
N HIS A 257 17.68 -4.07 13.70
CA HIS A 257 16.61 -3.31 14.38
C HIS A 257 15.86 -2.29 13.49
N ASP A 258 16.19 -2.17 12.19
CA ASP A 258 15.54 -1.21 11.27
C ASP A 258 15.41 -1.62 9.78
N ALA A 259 15.84 -2.80 9.35
CA ALA A 259 16.07 -3.02 7.91
C ALA A 259 14.99 -3.81 7.13
N PHE A 260 14.13 -4.62 7.75
CA PHE A 260 13.17 -5.41 6.96
C PHE A 260 11.77 -5.49 7.61
N GLY A 261 10.88 -4.64 7.10
CA GLY A 261 9.47 -4.60 7.45
C GLY A 261 8.61 -5.77 6.95
N LEU A 262 9.00 -7.03 7.17
CA LEU A 262 8.14 -8.18 6.85
C LEU A 262 6.96 -8.31 7.81
N GLY A 263 7.08 -7.79 9.05
CA GLY A 263 5.93 -7.48 9.90
C GLY A 263 5.05 -6.36 9.34
N ARG A 264 5.64 -5.48 8.53
CA ARG A 264 4.97 -4.40 7.80
C ARG A 264 4.23 -4.88 6.55
N VAL A 265 4.64 -5.94 5.87
CA VAL A 265 3.98 -6.41 4.63
C VAL A 265 2.62 -7.04 4.94
N MET A 266 2.45 -7.69 6.08
CA MET A 266 1.13 -8.13 6.55
C MET A 266 0.28 -6.96 7.09
N ASP A 267 0.93 -5.84 7.47
CA ASP A 267 0.29 -4.58 7.85
C ASP A 267 0.26 -3.56 6.69
N GLU A 268 1.14 -3.69 5.69
CA GLU A 268 1.28 -2.82 4.51
C GLU A 268 0.42 -3.21 3.30
N GLY A 269 -0.24 -4.32 3.29
CA GLY A 269 -1.50 -4.48 2.54
C GLY A 269 -2.49 -3.35 2.89
N ARG A 270 -2.24 -2.70 4.01
CA ARG A 270 -2.88 -1.44 4.45
C ARG A 270 -2.37 -0.18 3.76
N ARG A 271 -1.17 -0.14 3.18
CA ARG A 271 -0.54 1.10 2.66
C ARG A 271 -0.53 1.25 1.15
N VAL A 272 -0.85 0.20 0.39
CA VAL A 272 -0.79 0.26 -1.09
C VAL A 272 -1.94 1.07 -1.70
N LEU A 273 -2.95 1.43 -0.93
CA LEU A 273 -4.01 2.33 -1.41
C LEU A 273 -3.59 3.81 -1.45
N ASP A 274 -2.46 4.20 -0.81
CA ASP A 274 -2.06 5.61 -0.66
C ASP A 274 -0.73 6.01 -1.32
N ALA A 275 0.05 5.10 -1.91
CA ALA A 275 1.38 5.43 -2.42
C ALA A 275 1.59 5.09 -3.89
N GLY A 276 1.05 5.93 -4.76
CA GLY A 276 1.46 6.01 -6.16
C GLY A 276 2.75 6.82 -6.35
N ALA A 277 3.90 6.32 -5.89
CA ALA A 277 5.20 6.81 -6.34
C ALA A 277 6.19 5.65 -6.43
N PRO A 278 6.90 5.47 -7.56
CA PRO A 278 7.95 4.46 -7.67
C PRO A 278 9.14 4.90 -6.81
N VAL A 279 9.38 4.20 -5.71
CA VAL A 279 10.64 4.28 -4.98
C VAL A 279 11.72 3.69 -5.89
N LYS A 280 12.63 4.52 -6.40
CA LYS A 280 13.86 4.06 -7.01
C LYS A 280 14.65 3.28 -5.97
N ARG A 281 14.76 1.97 -6.18
CA ARG A 281 15.61 1.09 -5.39
C ARG A 281 17.05 1.32 -5.78
N ASP A 282 17.80 1.99 -4.92
CA ASP A 282 19.25 1.90 -4.94
C ASP A 282 19.67 0.50 -4.46
N SER A 283 20.74 -0.01 -5.07
CA SER A 283 21.23 -1.38 -4.99
C SER A 283 21.27 -1.98 -3.58
N PRO A 284 21.01 -3.30 -3.42
CA PRO A 284 21.04 -3.95 -2.11
C PRO A 284 22.47 -4.00 -1.58
N VAL A 285 22.68 -3.40 -0.42
CA VAL A 285 23.86 -3.65 0.37
C VAL A 285 23.82 -5.10 0.82
N ALA A 286 24.77 -5.90 0.33
CA ALA A 286 24.96 -7.29 0.71
C ALA A 286 25.45 -7.36 2.16
N GLY A 287 24.53 -7.54 3.11
CA GLY A 287 24.81 -7.86 4.51
C GLY A 287 24.75 -9.38 4.74
N PRO A 288 25.30 -9.90 5.85
CA PRO A 288 25.29 -11.34 6.21
C PRO A 288 23.88 -11.93 6.34
N ASP A 289 22.84 -11.13 6.37
CA ASP A 289 21.45 -11.54 6.54
C ASP A 289 20.76 -12.03 5.25
N ALA A 290 21.27 -11.71 4.07
CA ALA A 290 20.72 -12.17 2.81
C ALA A 290 20.76 -13.71 2.66
N SER A 291 21.71 -14.38 3.29
CA SER A 291 21.83 -15.83 3.32
C SER A 291 20.74 -16.46 4.20
N ARG A 292 20.41 -15.86 5.34
CA ARG A 292 19.36 -16.36 6.26
C ARG A 292 17.96 -16.17 5.66
N VAL A 293 17.72 -15.03 5.00
CA VAL A 293 16.45 -14.81 4.28
C VAL A 293 16.28 -15.83 3.16
N GLY A 294 17.35 -16.15 2.42
CA GLY A 294 17.33 -17.23 1.41
C GLY A 294 17.07 -18.60 2.00
N GLU A 295 17.61 -18.89 3.18
CA GLU A 295 17.34 -20.15 3.91
C GLU A 295 15.87 -20.23 4.35
N ALA A 296 15.32 -19.17 4.92
CA ALA A 296 13.90 -19.11 5.31
C ALA A 296 12.97 -19.37 4.11
N GLU A 297 13.26 -18.76 2.96
CA GLU A 297 12.51 -18.99 1.73
C GLU A 297 12.54 -20.45 1.27
N GLN A 298 13.69 -21.10 1.34
CA GLN A 298 13.79 -22.52 0.98
C GLN A 298 12.88 -23.39 1.87
N TRP A 299 12.84 -23.11 3.18
CA TRP A 299 11.99 -23.82 4.10
C TRP A 299 10.50 -23.52 3.87
N TYR A 300 10.14 -22.26 3.55
CA TYR A 300 8.78 -21.94 3.13
C TYR A 300 8.38 -22.69 1.86
N ARG A 301 9.29 -22.76 0.86
CA ARG A 301 9.05 -23.48 -0.40
C ARG A 301 8.85 -24.99 -0.16
N GLN A 302 9.67 -25.60 0.68
CA GLN A 302 9.50 -27.02 1.04
C GLN A 302 8.18 -27.27 1.79
N SER A 303 7.83 -26.42 2.72
CA SER A 303 6.59 -26.52 3.50
C SER A 303 5.35 -26.32 2.59
N ALA A 304 5.37 -25.31 1.72
CA ALA A 304 4.32 -25.02 0.77
C ALA A 304 4.11 -26.16 -0.25
N ALA A 305 5.19 -26.73 -0.77
CA ALA A 305 5.14 -27.88 -1.68
C ALA A 305 4.47 -29.12 -1.03
N ARG A 306 4.47 -29.21 0.31
CA ARG A 306 3.78 -30.26 1.08
C ARG A 306 2.37 -29.87 1.53
N GLY A 307 1.80 -28.79 0.95
CA GLY A 307 0.43 -28.36 1.19
C GLY A 307 0.25 -27.56 2.48
N HIS A 308 1.28 -26.84 2.95
CA HIS A 308 1.10 -25.93 4.08
C HIS A 308 0.66 -24.53 3.60
N ARG A 309 -0.64 -24.21 3.72
CA ARG A 309 -1.25 -23.00 3.18
C ARG A 309 -0.62 -21.68 3.64
N ARG A 310 -0.24 -21.58 4.93
CA ARG A 310 0.41 -20.37 5.45
C ARG A 310 1.84 -20.21 4.92
N ALA A 311 2.57 -21.31 4.68
CA ALA A 311 3.89 -21.25 4.05
C ALA A 311 3.79 -20.76 2.61
N ALA A 312 2.78 -21.21 1.86
CA ALA A 312 2.52 -20.74 0.50
C ALA A 312 2.15 -19.24 0.47
N LEU A 313 1.41 -18.74 1.46
CA LEU A 313 1.14 -17.31 1.62
C LEU A 313 2.44 -16.51 1.85
N HIS A 314 3.30 -16.94 2.80
CA HIS A 314 4.56 -16.24 3.07
C HIS A 314 5.53 -16.28 1.88
N LEU A 315 5.61 -17.44 1.22
CA LEU A 315 6.42 -17.57 0.00
C LEU A 315 5.93 -16.64 -1.11
N GLY A 316 4.62 -16.56 -1.32
CA GLY A 316 4.01 -15.62 -2.26
C GLY A 316 4.40 -14.17 -1.96
N ALA A 317 4.37 -13.77 -0.68
CA ALA A 317 4.75 -12.41 -0.26
C ALA A 317 6.25 -12.11 -0.51
N ILE A 318 7.13 -13.07 -0.26
CA ILE A 318 8.58 -12.93 -0.56
C ILE A 318 8.82 -12.74 -2.06
N LEU A 319 8.14 -13.54 -2.89
CA LEU A 319 8.27 -13.50 -4.35
C LEU A 319 7.68 -12.19 -4.92
N GLU A 320 6.58 -11.72 -4.37
CA GLU A 320 5.97 -10.43 -4.73
C GLU A 320 6.93 -9.27 -4.45
N GLN A 321 7.59 -9.25 -3.30
CA GLN A 321 8.60 -8.24 -2.97
C GLN A 321 9.80 -8.23 -3.93
N ARG A 322 10.15 -9.39 -4.48
CA ARG A 322 11.20 -9.49 -5.51
C ARG A 322 10.71 -9.09 -6.91
N GLY A 323 9.41 -8.90 -7.08
CA GLY A 323 8.79 -8.62 -8.37
C GLY A 323 8.53 -9.88 -9.22
N GLU A 324 8.64 -11.07 -8.63
CA GLU A 324 8.35 -12.36 -9.27
C GLU A 324 6.83 -12.66 -9.23
N LEU A 325 6.03 -11.73 -9.76
CA LEU A 325 4.58 -11.70 -9.61
C LEU A 325 3.86 -12.98 -10.09
N LYS A 326 4.38 -13.60 -11.17
CA LYS A 326 3.77 -14.82 -11.73
C LYS A 326 3.89 -16.02 -10.77
N GLU A 327 5.05 -16.18 -10.16
CA GLU A 327 5.26 -17.25 -9.20
C GLU A 327 4.52 -16.96 -7.89
N ALA A 328 4.54 -15.70 -7.41
CA ALA A 328 3.77 -15.25 -6.27
C ALA A 328 2.27 -15.57 -6.44
N GLY A 329 1.69 -15.25 -7.60
CA GLY A 329 0.30 -15.52 -7.92
C GLY A 329 -0.05 -17.01 -7.88
N ARG A 330 0.84 -17.89 -8.34
CA ARG A 330 0.63 -19.36 -8.24
C ARG A 330 0.57 -19.84 -6.79
N TRP A 331 1.47 -19.35 -5.95
CA TRP A 331 1.48 -19.74 -4.54
C TRP A 331 0.30 -19.16 -3.77
N TYR A 332 -0.09 -17.92 -4.04
CA TYR A 332 -1.31 -17.33 -3.48
C TYR A 332 -2.56 -18.10 -3.91
N LEU A 333 -2.66 -18.48 -5.19
CA LEU A 333 -3.78 -19.27 -5.70
C LEU A 333 -3.86 -20.65 -5.01
N THR A 334 -2.73 -21.32 -4.83
CA THR A 334 -2.68 -22.62 -4.12
C THR A 334 -3.15 -22.44 -2.67
N ALA A 335 -2.62 -21.47 -1.94
CA ALA A 335 -3.01 -21.20 -0.56
C ALA A 335 -4.48 -20.78 -0.43
N ALA A 336 -5.00 -19.99 -1.38
CA ALA A 336 -6.38 -19.54 -1.42
C ALA A 336 -7.36 -20.70 -1.68
N LYS A 337 -6.99 -21.63 -2.58
CA LYS A 337 -7.76 -22.88 -2.79
C LYS A 337 -7.81 -23.76 -1.55
N ASP A 338 -6.73 -23.80 -0.78
CA ASP A 338 -6.63 -24.52 0.48
C ASP A 338 -7.30 -23.78 1.68
N GLY A 339 -8.03 -22.69 1.39
CA GLY A 339 -8.83 -21.97 2.39
C GLY A 339 -7.99 -21.03 3.28
N GLU A 340 -6.97 -20.36 2.75
CA GLU A 340 -6.26 -19.28 3.45
C GLU A 340 -6.82 -17.92 3.00
N PRO A 341 -7.63 -17.21 3.84
CA PRO A 341 -8.31 -15.97 3.43
C PRO A 341 -7.33 -14.86 3.03
N ARG A 342 -6.21 -14.76 3.74
CA ARG A 342 -5.18 -13.75 3.46
C ARG A 342 -4.53 -13.96 2.09
N ALA A 343 -4.37 -15.22 1.66
CA ALA A 343 -3.83 -15.53 0.34
C ALA A 343 -4.83 -15.16 -0.77
N ALA A 344 -6.12 -15.41 -0.54
CA ALA A 344 -7.17 -14.97 -1.46
C ALA A 344 -7.24 -13.44 -1.56
N CYS A 345 -7.07 -12.74 -0.44
CA CYS A 345 -6.97 -11.29 -0.41
C CYS A 345 -5.76 -10.77 -1.20
N ALA A 346 -4.56 -11.33 -0.95
CA ALA A 346 -3.33 -10.97 -1.65
C ALA A 346 -3.42 -11.24 -3.17
N LEU A 347 -4.00 -12.40 -3.56
CA LEU A 347 -4.26 -12.72 -4.97
C LEU A 347 -5.17 -11.69 -5.63
N GLY A 348 -6.20 -11.24 -4.93
CA GLY A 348 -7.09 -10.19 -5.42
C GLY A 348 -6.35 -8.88 -5.69
N PHE A 349 -5.45 -8.45 -4.81
CA PHE A 349 -4.62 -7.27 -5.04
C PHE A 349 -3.70 -7.43 -6.25
N LEU A 350 -3.07 -8.59 -6.39
CA LEU A 350 -2.18 -8.89 -7.52
C LEU A 350 -2.94 -8.89 -8.86
N LEU A 351 -4.16 -9.44 -8.90
CA LEU A 351 -5.02 -9.43 -10.08
C LEU A 351 -5.48 -8.02 -10.44
N ARG A 352 -5.86 -7.20 -9.45
CA ARG A 352 -6.21 -5.79 -9.67
C ARG A 352 -5.03 -5.02 -10.28
N ASP A 353 -3.83 -5.21 -9.76
CA ASP A 353 -2.62 -4.54 -10.25
C ASP A 353 -2.24 -5.00 -11.66
N ALA A 354 -2.65 -6.22 -12.05
CA ALA A 354 -2.57 -6.73 -13.41
C ALA A 354 -3.72 -6.25 -14.32
N GLY A 355 -4.68 -5.48 -13.79
CA GLY A 355 -5.82 -4.93 -14.54
C GLY A 355 -7.06 -5.81 -14.59
N ASP A 356 -7.08 -6.96 -13.91
CA ASP A 356 -8.25 -7.86 -13.82
C ASP A 356 -9.04 -7.59 -12.54
N GLU A 357 -9.85 -6.53 -12.57
CA GLU A 357 -10.68 -6.15 -11.42
C GLU A 357 -11.82 -7.14 -11.15
N GLU A 358 -12.31 -7.84 -12.18
CA GLU A 358 -13.42 -8.78 -12.02
C GLU A 358 -12.96 -10.03 -11.25
N SER A 359 -11.86 -10.63 -11.65
CA SER A 359 -11.28 -11.76 -10.91
C SER A 359 -10.82 -11.33 -9.51
N ALA A 360 -10.27 -10.13 -9.35
CA ALA A 360 -9.90 -9.58 -8.05
C ALA A 360 -11.11 -9.51 -7.10
N ALA A 361 -12.25 -9.02 -7.60
CA ALA A 361 -13.49 -8.93 -6.82
C ALA A 361 -13.98 -10.30 -6.33
N VAL A 362 -13.88 -11.35 -7.16
CA VAL A 362 -14.27 -12.72 -6.79
C VAL A 362 -13.40 -13.23 -5.63
N TRP A 363 -12.09 -13.06 -5.70
CA TRP A 363 -11.20 -13.51 -4.65
C TRP A 363 -11.32 -12.70 -3.37
N TRP A 364 -11.53 -11.39 -3.46
CA TRP A 364 -11.82 -10.55 -2.30
C TRP A 364 -13.16 -10.92 -1.66
N LEU A 365 -14.19 -11.24 -2.46
CA LEU A 365 -15.48 -11.68 -1.92
C LEU A 365 -15.33 -12.96 -1.11
N ARG A 366 -14.60 -13.95 -1.63
CA ARG A 366 -14.31 -15.18 -0.91
C ARG A 366 -13.55 -14.92 0.39
N ALA A 367 -12.47 -14.13 0.32
CA ALA A 367 -11.68 -13.78 1.50
C ALA A 367 -12.52 -13.03 2.56
N ALA A 368 -13.36 -12.09 2.13
CA ALA A 368 -14.23 -11.33 3.03
C ALA A 368 -15.30 -12.20 3.70
N GLN A 369 -15.84 -13.20 3.00
CA GLN A 369 -16.75 -14.19 3.57
C GLN A 369 -16.07 -15.05 4.63
N ASP A 370 -14.79 -15.36 4.44
CA ASP A 370 -13.95 -16.07 5.42
C ASP A 370 -13.42 -15.15 6.54
N GLY A 371 -13.89 -13.88 6.60
CA GLY A 371 -13.62 -12.92 7.67
C GLY A 371 -12.38 -12.05 7.48
N ASP A 372 -11.82 -11.95 6.28
CA ASP A 372 -10.71 -11.04 6.00
C ASP A 372 -11.20 -9.59 5.84
N GLY A 373 -10.86 -8.73 6.81
CA GLY A 373 -11.25 -7.33 6.82
C GLY A 373 -10.61 -6.51 5.70
N ASN A 374 -9.39 -6.83 5.29
CA ASN A 374 -8.70 -6.13 4.21
C ASN A 374 -9.39 -6.39 2.86
N ALA A 375 -9.84 -7.63 2.63
CA ALA A 375 -10.60 -7.98 1.43
C ALA A 375 -11.96 -7.26 1.39
N ALA A 376 -12.65 -7.20 2.53
CA ALA A 376 -13.90 -6.44 2.63
C ALA A 376 -13.67 -4.95 2.35
N ASN A 377 -12.59 -4.37 2.87
CA ASN A 377 -12.21 -2.98 2.60
C ASN A 377 -11.89 -2.76 1.11
N ALA A 378 -11.18 -3.68 0.47
CA ALA A 378 -10.86 -3.63 -0.97
C ALA A 378 -12.15 -3.68 -1.84
N LEU A 379 -13.12 -4.54 -1.48
CA LEU A 379 -14.44 -4.55 -2.13
C LEU A 379 -15.17 -3.22 -1.94
N GLY A 380 -15.13 -2.65 -0.75
CA GLY A 380 -15.69 -1.34 -0.47
C GLY A 380 -15.09 -0.27 -1.38
N ALA A 381 -13.77 -0.26 -1.55
CA ALA A 381 -13.06 0.68 -2.44
C ALA A 381 -13.44 0.47 -3.92
N LEU A 382 -13.54 -0.78 -4.37
CA LEU A 382 -13.95 -1.12 -5.73
C LEU A 382 -15.37 -0.62 -6.05
N HIS A 383 -16.33 -0.89 -5.15
CA HIS A 383 -17.71 -0.43 -5.32
C HIS A 383 -17.82 1.10 -5.21
N ALA A 384 -17.02 1.75 -4.36
CA ALA A 384 -16.96 3.21 -4.28
C ALA A 384 -16.46 3.83 -5.60
N ALA A 385 -15.42 3.25 -6.22
CA ALA A 385 -14.89 3.67 -7.51
C ALA A 385 -15.93 3.51 -8.66
N ARG A 386 -16.78 2.50 -8.58
CA ARG A 386 -17.91 2.28 -9.51
C ARG A 386 -19.11 3.18 -9.24
N GLY A 387 -19.08 4.02 -8.20
CA GLY A 387 -20.19 4.87 -7.80
C GLY A 387 -21.30 4.16 -7.01
N GLU A 388 -21.12 2.90 -6.66
CA GLU A 388 -22.06 2.07 -5.91
C GLU A 388 -21.95 2.31 -4.40
N GLN A 389 -22.31 3.52 -3.99
CA GLN A 389 -22.03 4.04 -2.64
C GLN A 389 -22.65 3.20 -1.52
N GLN A 390 -23.87 2.68 -1.71
CA GLN A 390 -24.56 1.87 -0.69
C GLN A 390 -23.87 0.51 -0.49
N THR A 391 -23.42 -0.11 -1.57
CA THR A 391 -22.67 -1.38 -1.54
C THR A 391 -21.30 -1.15 -0.88
N ALA A 392 -20.61 -0.07 -1.23
CA ALA A 392 -19.34 0.32 -0.62
C ALA A 392 -19.49 0.52 0.89
N GLU A 393 -20.54 1.21 1.33
CA GLU A 393 -20.80 1.44 2.76
C GLU A 393 -21.01 0.12 3.53
N ARG A 394 -21.68 -0.87 2.94
CA ARG A 394 -21.88 -2.19 3.54
C ARG A 394 -20.55 -2.94 3.70
N TRP A 395 -19.72 -2.93 2.67
CA TRP A 395 -18.41 -3.60 2.71
C TRP A 395 -17.43 -2.94 3.66
N TYR A 396 -17.40 -1.61 3.74
CA TYR A 396 -16.58 -0.92 4.73
C TYR A 396 -17.02 -1.20 6.17
N ARG A 397 -18.33 -1.36 6.43
CA ARG A 397 -18.83 -1.81 7.73
C ARG A 397 -18.39 -3.25 8.02
N ALA A 398 -18.50 -4.15 7.05
CA ALA A 398 -18.01 -5.52 7.21
C ALA A 398 -16.50 -5.56 7.51
N ALA A 399 -15.70 -4.74 6.84
CA ALA A 399 -14.28 -4.60 7.09
C ALA A 399 -14.00 -4.18 8.55
N MET A 400 -14.71 -3.19 9.02
CA MET A 400 -14.60 -2.70 10.40
C MET A 400 -15.02 -3.77 11.42
N ASP A 401 -16.09 -4.52 11.16
CA ASP A 401 -16.57 -5.60 12.04
C ASP A 401 -15.58 -6.77 12.08
N ALA A 402 -14.85 -6.99 10.99
CA ALA A 402 -13.72 -7.93 10.92
C ALA A 402 -12.42 -7.38 11.54
N GLY A 403 -12.43 -6.17 12.11
CA GLY A 403 -11.30 -5.55 12.81
C GLY A 403 -10.37 -4.71 11.93
N ASP A 404 -10.71 -4.47 10.66
CA ASP A 404 -9.94 -3.55 9.81
C ASP A 404 -10.33 -2.10 10.09
N VAL A 405 -9.41 -1.36 10.70
CA VAL A 405 -9.59 0.07 11.06
C VAL A 405 -9.73 0.95 9.82
N ASN A 406 -9.16 0.55 8.68
CA ASN A 406 -9.29 1.28 7.42
C ASN A 406 -10.76 1.35 6.95
N GLY A 407 -11.57 0.33 7.25
CA GLY A 407 -13.00 0.36 6.98
C GLY A 407 -13.71 1.55 7.60
N ALA A 408 -13.39 1.88 8.85
CA ALA A 408 -13.95 3.06 9.53
C ALA A 408 -13.45 4.38 8.92
N TYR A 409 -12.17 4.45 8.54
CA TYR A 409 -11.60 5.61 7.85
C TYR A 409 -12.28 5.84 6.48
N ASN A 410 -12.42 4.79 5.68
CA ASN A 410 -13.05 4.86 4.37
C ASN A 410 -14.56 5.18 4.44
N LEU A 411 -15.25 4.70 5.48
CA LEU A 411 -16.62 5.16 5.79
C LEU A 411 -16.68 6.67 6.06
N GLY A 412 -15.70 7.17 6.80
CA GLY A 412 -15.56 8.61 7.06
C GLY A 412 -15.35 9.38 5.76
N LEU A 413 -14.48 8.94 4.87
CA LEU A 413 -14.25 9.53 3.55
C LEU A 413 -15.52 9.51 2.69
N LEU A 414 -16.21 8.37 2.66
CA LEU A 414 -17.47 8.22 1.90
C LEU A 414 -18.55 9.18 2.42
N CYS A 415 -18.70 9.29 3.74
CA CYS A 415 -19.65 10.21 4.35
C CYS A 415 -19.27 11.69 4.09
N ALA A 416 -17.99 12.03 4.16
CA ALA A 416 -17.51 13.38 3.86
C ALA A 416 -17.75 13.77 2.40
N ALA A 417 -17.52 12.86 1.46
CA ALA A 417 -17.80 13.06 0.04
C ALA A 417 -19.30 13.26 -0.26
N GLN A 418 -20.19 12.79 0.62
CA GLN A 418 -21.64 12.96 0.55
C GLN A 418 -22.16 14.13 1.38
N ASP A 419 -21.27 14.98 1.89
CA ASP A 419 -21.59 16.09 2.79
C ASP A 419 -22.28 15.69 4.11
N ARG A 420 -22.14 14.41 4.51
CA ARG A 420 -22.64 13.86 5.78
C ARG A 420 -21.60 14.07 6.89
N ILE A 421 -21.22 15.33 7.12
CA ILE A 421 -20.10 15.70 8.01
C ILE A 421 -20.21 15.13 9.44
N PRO A 422 -21.39 15.16 10.14
CA PRO A 422 -21.47 14.61 11.49
C PRO A 422 -21.21 13.09 11.54
N GLN A 423 -21.56 12.35 10.48
CA GLN A 423 -21.30 10.93 10.39
C GLN A 423 -19.83 10.67 10.06
N ALA A 424 -19.25 11.46 9.16
CA ALA A 424 -17.82 11.39 8.84
C ALA A 424 -16.96 11.58 10.10
N GLU A 425 -17.29 12.58 10.92
CA GLU A 425 -16.64 12.86 12.20
C GLU A 425 -16.69 11.66 13.15
N GLN A 426 -17.84 11.00 13.29
CA GLN A 426 -17.97 9.81 14.14
C GLN A 426 -17.09 8.65 13.66
N TRP A 427 -17.04 8.40 12.35
CA TRP A 427 -16.22 7.34 11.78
C TRP A 427 -14.74 7.64 11.89
N TYR A 428 -14.32 8.87 11.60
CA TYR A 428 -12.93 9.29 11.78
C TYR A 428 -12.50 9.20 13.25
N ARG A 429 -13.36 9.62 14.18
CA ARG A 429 -13.10 9.52 15.62
C ARG A 429 -12.91 8.06 16.04
N ARG A 430 -13.76 7.14 15.56
CA ARG A 430 -13.62 5.72 15.82
C ARG A 430 -12.29 5.15 15.29
N ALA A 431 -11.92 5.46 14.05
CA ALA A 431 -10.66 5.04 13.46
C ALA A 431 -9.45 5.66 14.19
N ALA A 432 -9.52 6.93 14.56
CA ALA A 432 -8.46 7.64 15.27
C ALA A 432 -8.21 7.08 16.69
N TYR A 433 -9.27 6.67 17.41
CA TYR A 433 -9.13 5.98 18.69
C TYR A 433 -8.47 4.60 18.52
N ALA A 434 -8.72 3.91 17.42
CA ALA A 434 -8.06 2.65 17.08
C ALA A 434 -6.62 2.83 16.55
N GLY A 435 -6.09 4.07 16.53
CA GLY A 435 -4.71 4.37 16.17
C GLY A 435 -4.48 4.69 14.69
N HIS A 436 -5.54 4.88 13.89
CA HIS A 436 -5.38 5.24 12.48
C HIS A 436 -4.97 6.74 12.35
N ARG A 437 -3.71 6.96 11.97
CA ARG A 437 -3.12 8.31 11.92
C ARG A 437 -3.80 9.25 10.93
N GLU A 438 -4.15 8.74 9.72
CA GLU A 438 -4.80 9.57 8.70
C GLU A 438 -6.26 9.92 9.09
N ALA A 439 -6.94 9.04 9.82
CA ALA A 439 -8.25 9.35 10.37
C ALA A 439 -8.16 10.42 11.48
N ALA A 440 -7.10 10.39 12.29
CA ALA A 440 -6.87 11.43 13.30
C ALA A 440 -6.60 12.78 12.63
N ASN A 441 -5.81 12.81 11.54
CA ASN A 441 -5.60 14.02 10.74
C ASN A 441 -6.91 14.51 10.11
N ALA A 442 -7.69 13.63 9.48
CA ALA A 442 -8.98 13.99 8.87
C ALA A 442 -9.99 14.52 9.89
N LEU A 443 -10.04 13.90 11.08
CA LEU A 443 -10.88 14.40 12.20
C LEU A 443 -10.47 15.81 12.60
N ALA A 444 -9.16 16.05 12.77
CA ALA A 444 -8.63 17.35 13.14
C ALA A 444 -8.96 18.43 12.09
N VAL A 445 -8.87 18.08 10.80
CA VAL A 445 -9.27 18.98 9.70
C VAL A 445 -10.75 19.33 9.79
N LEU A 446 -11.65 18.37 10.06
CA LEU A 446 -13.08 18.64 10.22
C LEU A 446 -13.37 19.55 11.42
N LEU A 447 -12.71 19.31 12.56
CA LEU A 447 -12.85 20.15 13.75
C LEU A 447 -12.36 21.58 13.47
N LEU A 448 -11.25 21.74 12.75
CA LEU A 448 -10.73 23.05 12.37
C LEU A 448 -11.70 23.78 11.41
N GLN A 449 -12.31 23.08 10.46
CA GLN A 449 -13.34 23.63 9.56
C GLN A 449 -14.59 24.06 10.33
N ALA A 450 -14.95 23.35 11.39
CA ALA A 450 -16.02 23.70 12.29
C ALA A 450 -15.68 24.87 13.23
N GLY A 451 -14.43 25.39 13.19
CA GLY A 451 -13.96 26.50 14.04
C GLY A 451 -13.39 26.06 15.39
N ASP A 452 -13.34 24.77 15.68
CA ASP A 452 -12.76 24.22 16.92
C ASP A 452 -11.26 23.91 16.74
N ALA A 453 -10.44 24.96 16.73
CA ALA A 453 -9.00 24.83 16.63
C ALA A 453 -8.37 24.18 17.89
N THR A 454 -9.01 24.32 19.05
CA THR A 454 -8.54 23.74 20.32
C THR A 454 -8.80 22.23 20.38
N GLY A 455 -9.93 21.80 19.85
CA GLY A 455 -10.25 20.38 19.71
C GLY A 455 -9.46 19.69 18.61
N ALA A 456 -9.03 20.39 17.56
CA ALA A 456 -8.25 19.84 16.45
C ALA A 456 -6.79 19.54 16.82
N GLU A 457 -6.15 20.39 17.60
CA GLU A 457 -4.71 20.31 17.92
C GLU A 457 -4.28 18.97 18.53
N PRO A 458 -4.96 18.38 19.53
CA PRO A 458 -4.57 17.08 20.09
C PRO A 458 -4.60 15.95 19.06
N TRP A 459 -5.53 16.02 18.09
CA TRP A 459 -5.63 15.01 17.03
C TRP A 459 -4.54 15.17 15.97
N PHE A 460 -4.20 16.40 15.58
CA PHE A 460 -3.02 16.66 14.74
C PHE A 460 -1.74 16.18 15.42
N SER A 461 -1.54 16.48 16.72
CA SER A 461 -0.38 16.03 17.49
C SER A 461 -0.28 14.50 17.49
N LYS A 462 -1.39 13.82 17.83
CA LYS A 462 -1.43 12.36 17.84
C LYS A 462 -1.12 11.75 16.47
N ALA A 463 -1.68 12.33 15.40
CA ALA A 463 -1.42 11.88 14.03
C ALA A 463 0.04 12.13 13.62
N ALA A 464 0.60 13.30 13.92
CA ALA A 464 1.98 13.66 13.61
C ALA A 464 3.00 12.79 14.39
N GLU A 465 2.71 12.48 15.67
CA GLU A 465 3.51 11.57 16.49
C GLU A 465 3.48 10.14 15.92
N ALA A 466 2.33 9.71 15.39
CA ALA A 466 2.18 8.44 14.70
C ALA A 466 2.80 8.44 13.28
N GLY A 467 3.44 9.54 12.87
CA GLY A 467 4.16 9.66 11.59
C GLY A 467 3.31 10.11 10.40
N SER A 468 2.15 10.75 10.63
CA SER A 468 1.43 11.43 9.55
C SER A 468 2.14 12.72 9.18
N VAL A 469 2.61 12.78 7.93
CA VAL A 469 3.38 13.91 7.39
C VAL A 469 2.46 15.11 7.20
N ASP A 470 1.25 14.88 6.71
CA ASP A 470 0.24 15.91 6.51
C ASP A 470 -0.23 16.53 7.84
N ALA A 471 -0.37 15.69 8.89
CA ALA A 471 -0.71 16.19 10.21
C ALA A 471 0.39 17.09 10.79
N ALA A 472 1.65 16.75 10.60
CA ALA A 472 2.76 17.60 11.01
C ALA A 472 2.75 18.95 10.27
N PHE A 473 2.46 18.94 8.98
CA PHE A 473 2.30 20.17 8.19
C PHE A 473 1.10 21.00 8.67
N ASN A 474 -0.06 20.38 8.89
CA ASN A 474 -1.27 21.05 9.37
C ASN A 474 -1.09 21.64 10.76
N LEU A 475 -0.34 20.94 11.64
CA LEU A 475 0.01 21.46 12.95
C LEU A 475 0.93 22.69 12.85
N GLY A 476 1.87 22.67 11.90
CA GLY A 476 2.68 23.85 11.56
C GLY A 476 1.81 25.04 11.12
N ILE A 477 0.79 24.82 10.28
CA ILE A 477 -0.17 25.87 9.87
C ILE A 477 -0.95 26.39 11.08
N LEU A 478 -1.40 25.51 11.98
CA LEU A 478 -2.17 25.89 13.17
C LEU A 478 -1.34 26.81 14.08
N HIS A 479 -0.08 26.45 14.37
CA HIS A 479 0.84 27.26 15.17
C HIS A 479 1.20 28.60 14.48
N ALA A 480 1.43 28.59 13.16
CA ALA A 480 1.66 29.81 12.39
C ALA A 480 0.45 30.76 12.43
N GLY A 481 -0.77 30.23 12.44
CA GLY A 481 -2.00 31.03 12.59
C GLY A 481 -2.19 31.69 13.97
N ARG A 482 -1.39 31.26 14.95
CA ARG A 482 -1.37 31.84 16.32
C ARG A 482 -0.14 32.69 16.57
N ASP A 483 0.64 33.02 15.53
CA ASP A 483 1.92 33.72 15.61
C ASP A 483 3.00 32.99 16.45
N GLU A 484 2.90 31.67 16.57
CA GLU A 484 3.85 30.80 17.26
C GLU A 484 4.93 30.29 16.28
N ASP A 485 5.67 31.21 15.66
CA ASP A 485 6.59 30.94 14.55
C ASP A 485 7.62 29.84 14.81
N ARG A 486 8.16 29.74 16.04
CA ARG A 486 9.13 28.70 16.39
C ARG A 486 8.52 27.30 16.42
N ALA A 487 7.34 27.16 16.97
CA ALA A 487 6.64 25.88 17.01
C ALA A 487 6.24 25.47 15.60
N ALA A 488 5.69 26.41 14.82
CA ALA A 488 5.35 26.21 13.42
C ALA A 488 6.54 25.72 12.59
N LEU A 489 7.70 26.38 12.70
CA LEU A 489 8.91 26.02 11.99
C LEU A 489 9.40 24.60 12.37
N GLY A 490 9.34 24.24 13.66
CA GLY A 490 9.71 22.89 14.11
C GLY A 490 8.85 21.78 13.46
N TRP A 491 7.55 22.01 13.35
CA TRP A 491 6.65 21.07 12.70
C TRP A 491 6.83 21.03 11.18
N TYR A 492 7.05 22.18 10.54
CA TYR A 492 7.39 22.22 9.10
C TYR A 492 8.69 21.50 8.80
N GLN A 493 9.73 21.66 9.63
CA GLN A 493 11.00 20.96 9.47
C GLN A 493 10.81 19.44 9.57
N ARG A 494 9.98 18.97 10.51
CA ARG A 494 9.66 17.55 10.67
C ARG A 494 8.92 17.01 9.45
N ALA A 495 7.91 17.73 8.94
CA ALA A 495 7.20 17.37 7.73
C ALA A 495 8.11 17.41 6.49
N ALA A 496 8.96 18.42 6.35
CA ALA A 496 9.91 18.55 5.24
C ALA A 496 10.96 17.41 5.25
N ALA A 497 11.45 17.00 6.41
CA ALA A 497 12.36 15.87 6.55
C ALA A 497 11.70 14.54 6.11
N ALA A 498 10.38 14.43 6.24
CA ALA A 498 9.58 13.31 5.75
C ALA A 498 9.15 13.44 4.28
N GLY A 499 9.61 14.49 3.56
CA GLY A 499 9.40 14.68 2.14
C GLY A 499 8.18 15.54 1.73
N HIS A 500 7.55 16.25 2.68
CA HIS A 500 6.43 17.13 2.34
C HIS A 500 6.90 18.38 1.62
N THR A 501 6.49 18.55 0.37
CA THR A 501 6.96 19.63 -0.54
C THR A 501 6.59 21.03 -0.06
N ASP A 502 5.34 21.22 0.40
CA ASP A 502 4.90 22.54 0.89
C ASP A 502 5.55 22.90 2.22
N ALA A 503 5.81 21.91 3.08
CA ALA A 503 6.56 22.15 4.31
C ALA A 503 8.01 22.58 4.01
N ALA A 504 8.66 21.92 3.03
CA ALA A 504 10.00 22.31 2.60
C ALA A 504 10.03 23.75 2.03
N LEU A 505 8.99 24.15 1.30
CA LEU A 505 8.81 25.53 0.86
C LEU A 505 8.70 26.49 2.05
N GLN A 506 7.87 26.19 3.05
CA GLN A 506 7.70 27.04 4.24
C GLN A 506 9.02 27.18 5.04
N VAL A 507 9.75 26.06 5.21
CA VAL A 507 11.08 26.08 5.86
C VAL A 507 12.06 26.95 5.04
N GLY A 508 12.12 26.76 3.72
CA GLY A 508 12.96 27.57 2.83
C GLY A 508 12.65 29.07 2.91
N MET A 509 11.37 29.41 2.96
CA MET A 509 10.93 30.80 3.11
C MET A 509 11.28 31.40 4.48
N ALA A 510 11.18 30.62 5.55
CA ALA A 510 11.59 31.05 6.88
C ALA A 510 13.10 31.32 6.94
N LEU A 511 13.90 30.40 6.42
CA LEU A 511 15.36 30.53 6.35
C LEU A 511 15.81 31.73 5.50
N LEU A 512 15.12 32.05 4.41
CA LEU A 512 15.37 33.26 3.63
C LEU A 512 15.12 34.54 4.42
N ARG A 513 14.10 34.55 5.29
CA ARG A 513 13.83 35.70 6.17
C ARG A 513 14.92 35.88 7.23
N ASP A 514 15.47 34.77 7.70
CA ASP A 514 16.53 34.73 8.70
C ASP A 514 17.93 34.98 8.09
N GLY A 515 18.04 35.04 6.75
CA GLY A 515 19.28 35.31 6.02
C GLY A 515 20.16 34.07 5.78
N ASP A 516 19.68 32.86 6.10
CA ASP A 516 20.40 31.63 5.80
C ASP A 516 20.05 31.10 4.39
N GLU A 517 20.68 31.74 3.40
CA GLU A 517 20.43 31.42 1.98
C GLU A 517 20.85 30.00 1.59
N ARG A 518 21.89 29.43 2.23
CA ARG A 518 22.41 28.09 1.86
C ARG A 518 21.44 26.97 2.25
N GLU A 519 20.97 27.00 3.48
CA GLU A 519 19.98 26.02 3.93
C GLU A 519 18.63 26.25 3.26
N ALA A 520 18.24 27.52 3.04
CA ALA A 520 17.05 27.86 2.27
C ALA A 520 17.08 27.26 0.86
N GLU A 521 18.21 27.39 0.16
CA GLU A 521 18.39 26.81 -1.18
C GLU A 521 18.18 25.30 -1.19
N ARG A 522 18.71 24.57 -0.19
CA ARG A 522 18.55 23.12 -0.08
C ARG A 522 17.10 22.71 0.06
N HIS A 523 16.34 23.38 0.93
CA HIS A 523 14.92 23.12 1.12
C HIS A 523 14.08 23.53 -0.10
N LEU A 524 14.39 24.66 -0.73
CA LEU A 524 13.72 25.10 -1.94
C LEU A 524 13.99 24.18 -3.13
N ARG A 525 15.21 23.61 -3.27
CA ARG A 525 15.49 22.57 -4.29
C ARG A 525 14.66 21.31 -4.07
N CYS A 526 14.53 20.87 -2.82
CA CYS A 526 13.69 19.73 -2.48
C CYS A 526 12.22 20.00 -2.86
N ALA A 527 11.68 21.15 -2.46
CA ALA A 527 10.31 21.53 -2.77
C ALA A 527 10.06 21.73 -4.27
N ALA A 528 11.00 22.35 -4.99
CA ALA A 528 10.93 22.55 -6.45
C ALA A 528 11.04 21.23 -7.21
N GLY A 529 11.90 20.31 -6.76
CA GLY A 529 11.99 18.93 -7.27
C GLY A 529 10.70 18.13 -7.05
N GLY A 530 9.98 18.39 -5.96
CA GLY A 530 8.66 17.85 -5.68
C GLY A 530 7.50 18.50 -6.47
N GLY A 531 7.80 19.46 -7.34
CA GLY A 531 6.83 20.08 -8.26
C GLY A 531 6.17 21.36 -7.73
N SER A 532 6.73 22.02 -6.72
CA SER A 532 6.22 23.33 -6.25
C SER A 532 6.69 24.47 -7.15
N ALA A 533 5.76 25.08 -7.92
CA ALA A 533 6.05 26.23 -8.79
C ALA A 533 6.56 27.45 -8.00
N GLU A 534 6.00 27.71 -6.82
CA GLU A 534 6.45 28.80 -5.94
C GLU A 534 7.88 28.54 -5.42
N ALA A 535 8.20 27.29 -5.05
CA ALA A 535 9.55 26.94 -4.61
C ALA A 535 10.58 27.12 -5.74
N ALA A 536 10.23 26.67 -6.96
CA ALA A 536 11.08 26.86 -8.14
C ALA A 536 11.31 28.34 -8.44
N PHE A 537 10.26 29.17 -8.34
CA PHE A 537 10.36 30.61 -8.49
C PHE A 537 11.26 31.26 -7.41
N ARG A 538 11.12 30.87 -6.16
CA ARG A 538 11.93 31.39 -5.05
C ARG A 538 13.38 30.96 -5.16
N LEU A 539 13.62 29.68 -5.50
CA LEU A 539 14.96 29.15 -5.74
C LEU A 539 15.66 29.92 -6.87
N ALA A 540 14.97 30.10 -8.00
CA ALA A 540 15.46 30.89 -9.12
C ALA A 540 15.83 32.32 -8.70
N GLY A 541 15.04 32.94 -7.81
CA GLY A 541 15.33 34.26 -7.26
C GLY A 541 16.60 34.31 -6.42
N VAL A 542 16.87 33.28 -5.61
CA VAL A 542 18.11 33.16 -4.82
C VAL A 542 19.32 32.99 -5.72
N LEU A 543 19.20 32.17 -6.77
CA LEU A 543 20.30 31.93 -7.73
C LEU A 543 20.57 33.17 -8.59
N ASP A 544 19.54 33.90 -9.02
CA ASP A 544 19.64 35.13 -9.82
C ASP A 544 20.40 36.24 -9.09
N LEU A 545 20.26 36.32 -7.77
CA LEU A 545 21.03 37.28 -6.96
C LEU A 545 22.53 36.97 -6.89
N ARG A 546 22.92 35.70 -7.01
CA ARG A 546 24.32 35.26 -6.97
C ARG A 546 25.03 35.29 -8.31
N GLN A 547 24.31 35.00 -9.38
CA GLN A 547 24.82 34.94 -10.73
C GLN A 547 23.87 35.69 -11.66
N PRO A 548 24.09 36.99 -11.90
CA PRO A 548 23.26 37.75 -12.83
C PRO A 548 23.35 37.14 -14.25
N ALA A 549 22.24 37.18 -14.97
CA ALA A 549 22.14 36.62 -16.30
C ALA A 549 23.20 37.25 -17.26
N PRO A 550 23.79 36.43 -18.15
CA PRO A 550 24.69 36.95 -19.19
C PRO A 550 23.95 37.96 -20.05
N GLY A 551 24.67 39.01 -20.47
CA GLY A 551 24.13 39.99 -21.39
C GLY A 551 23.94 39.43 -22.82
N PRO A 552 23.33 40.19 -23.74
CA PRO A 552 23.15 39.74 -25.11
C PRO A 552 24.50 39.49 -25.79
N PRO A 553 24.61 38.44 -26.65
CA PRO A 553 25.83 38.12 -27.37
C PRO A 553 26.23 39.28 -28.30
N ALA A 554 27.53 39.47 -28.52
CA ALA A 554 28.01 40.39 -29.52
C ALA A 554 27.67 39.88 -30.93
N LEU A 555 27.73 40.77 -31.90
CA LEU A 555 27.33 40.42 -33.29
C LEU A 555 28.26 39.33 -33.83
N GLY A 556 27.68 38.13 -34.10
CA GLY A 556 28.42 36.98 -34.60
C GLY A 556 28.81 35.95 -33.53
N GLU A 557 28.51 36.18 -32.26
CA GLU A 557 28.69 35.20 -31.17
C GLU A 557 27.46 34.31 -31.06
N ALA A 558 27.69 33.06 -30.62
CA ALA A 558 26.62 32.13 -30.30
C ALA A 558 25.82 32.63 -29.10
N MET A 559 24.54 32.31 -29.05
CA MET A 559 23.72 32.61 -27.87
C MET A 559 24.32 31.92 -26.62
N PRO A 560 24.45 32.66 -25.50
CA PRO A 560 24.95 32.06 -24.26
C PRO A 560 24.00 30.96 -23.74
N GLU A 561 24.58 29.96 -23.11
CA GLU A 561 23.79 28.87 -22.48
C GLU A 561 22.85 29.44 -21.40
N LYS A 562 21.76 28.74 -21.17
CA LYS A 562 20.82 29.07 -20.10
C LYS A 562 21.49 28.90 -18.74
N THR A 563 21.26 29.84 -17.85
CA THR A 563 21.69 29.70 -16.46
C THR A 563 20.77 28.81 -15.65
N GLU A 564 21.25 28.22 -14.58
CA GLU A 564 20.41 27.41 -13.68
C GLU A 564 19.19 28.18 -13.17
N CYS A 565 19.34 29.48 -12.88
CA CYS A 565 18.21 30.31 -12.45
C CYS A 565 17.15 30.44 -13.54
N GLU A 566 17.54 30.56 -14.82
CA GLU A 566 16.62 30.60 -15.94
C GLU A 566 15.85 29.32 -16.11
N GLU A 567 16.52 28.15 -15.96
CA GLU A 567 15.84 26.85 -16.02
C GLU A 567 14.78 26.69 -14.92
N TRP A 568 15.08 27.14 -13.71
CA TRP A 568 14.12 27.09 -12.62
C TRP A 568 12.95 28.06 -12.82
N TYR A 569 13.19 29.27 -13.36
CA TYR A 569 12.11 30.16 -13.74
C TYR A 569 11.25 29.57 -14.85
N GLU A 570 11.84 28.92 -15.84
CA GLU A 570 11.10 28.25 -16.93
C GLU A 570 10.25 27.11 -16.38
N ARG A 571 10.77 26.25 -15.51
CA ARG A 571 10.00 25.17 -14.85
C ARG A 571 8.81 25.72 -14.05
N ALA A 572 9.02 26.80 -13.32
CA ALA A 572 7.91 27.46 -12.63
C ALA A 572 6.89 28.07 -13.61
N ALA A 573 7.37 28.64 -14.71
CA ALA A 573 6.53 29.24 -15.74
C ALA A 573 5.67 28.20 -16.48
N GLU A 574 6.22 27.03 -16.79
CA GLU A 574 5.51 25.88 -17.38
C GLU A 574 4.35 25.39 -16.49
N GLN A 575 4.50 25.52 -15.18
CA GLN A 575 3.45 25.22 -14.21
C GLN A 575 2.44 26.38 -14.01
N GLY A 576 2.51 27.41 -14.86
CA GLY A 576 1.57 28.52 -14.84
C GLY A 576 1.87 29.62 -13.81
N HIS A 577 3.07 29.64 -13.21
CA HIS A 577 3.43 30.66 -12.23
C HIS A 577 3.67 32.02 -12.94
N ARG A 578 2.69 32.93 -12.87
CA ARG A 578 2.67 34.19 -13.61
C ARG A 578 3.90 35.09 -13.46
N ARG A 579 4.46 35.14 -12.23
CA ARG A 579 5.67 35.96 -11.99
C ARG A 579 6.90 35.30 -12.64
N ALA A 580 6.97 33.98 -12.64
CA ALA A 580 8.04 33.22 -13.28
C ALA A 580 7.99 33.40 -14.80
N GLN A 581 6.81 33.34 -15.42
CA GLN A 581 6.64 33.62 -16.87
C GLN A 581 7.19 35.00 -17.27
N VAL A 582 6.90 36.03 -16.47
CA VAL A 582 7.45 37.37 -16.73
C VAL A 582 8.99 37.40 -16.59
N ARG A 583 9.53 36.74 -15.53
CA ARG A 583 10.99 36.72 -15.32
C ARG A 583 11.71 35.86 -16.35
N ALA A 584 11.18 34.70 -16.72
CA ALA A 584 11.70 33.86 -17.81
C ALA A 584 11.74 34.63 -19.12
N GLY A 585 10.66 35.34 -19.44
CA GLY A 585 10.62 36.25 -20.62
C GLY A 585 11.64 37.38 -20.56
N MET A 586 11.90 37.95 -19.38
CA MET A 586 12.92 39.01 -19.22
C MET A 586 14.34 38.45 -19.40
N LEU A 587 14.63 37.26 -18.89
CA LEU A 587 15.94 36.62 -19.03
C LEU A 587 16.18 36.15 -20.46
N ALA A 588 15.18 35.58 -21.10
CA ALA A 588 15.25 35.25 -22.54
C ALA A 588 15.51 36.48 -23.41
N ALA A 589 14.81 37.60 -23.17
CA ALA A 589 15.04 38.84 -23.86
C ALA A 589 16.44 39.46 -23.62
N ALA A 590 16.95 39.36 -22.37
CA ALA A 590 18.29 39.79 -21.99
C ALA A 590 19.37 38.98 -22.73
N ARG A 591 19.16 37.69 -22.91
CA ARG A 591 20.04 36.78 -23.63
C ARG A 591 19.94 36.95 -25.17
N GLY A 592 18.92 37.63 -25.65
CA GLY A 592 18.68 37.85 -27.09
C GLY A 592 17.69 36.88 -27.72
N ASP A 593 17.12 35.96 -26.98
CA ASP A 593 16.09 35.01 -27.42
C ASP A 593 14.69 35.67 -27.40
N MET A 594 14.41 36.43 -28.49
CA MET A 594 13.16 37.20 -28.57
C MET A 594 11.94 36.30 -28.77
N GLU A 595 12.11 35.14 -29.38
CA GLU A 595 11.03 34.19 -29.62
C GLU A 595 10.52 33.57 -28.31
N SER A 596 11.44 33.04 -27.49
CA SER A 596 11.09 32.54 -26.15
C SER A 596 10.56 33.66 -25.26
N ALA A 597 11.11 34.87 -25.33
CA ALA A 597 10.61 36.03 -24.59
C ALA A 597 9.16 36.35 -24.94
N ALA A 598 8.84 36.39 -26.26
CA ALA A 598 7.48 36.66 -26.74
C ALA A 598 6.48 35.58 -26.26
N ARG A 599 6.89 34.30 -26.30
CA ARG A 599 6.07 33.17 -25.80
C ARG A 599 5.73 33.37 -24.35
N TRP A 600 6.74 33.54 -23.48
CA TRP A 600 6.54 33.69 -22.05
C TRP A 600 5.73 34.93 -21.65
N TYR A 601 5.97 36.06 -22.32
CA TYR A 601 5.18 37.28 -22.08
C TYR A 601 3.73 37.11 -22.52
N ARG A 602 3.46 36.37 -23.62
CA ARG A 602 2.10 36.08 -24.08
C ARG A 602 1.36 35.18 -23.07
N GLU A 603 1.97 34.10 -22.64
CA GLU A 603 1.39 33.22 -21.61
C GLU A 603 1.10 34.00 -20.32
N ALA A 604 2.04 34.84 -19.88
CA ALA A 604 1.83 35.70 -18.73
C ALA A 604 0.67 36.68 -18.92
N ALA A 605 0.57 37.29 -20.11
CA ALA A 605 -0.48 38.24 -20.42
C ALA A 605 -1.86 37.59 -20.53
N GLU A 606 -1.95 36.40 -21.11
CA GLU A 606 -3.17 35.58 -21.19
C GLU A 606 -3.66 35.15 -19.84
N SER A 607 -2.75 34.82 -18.91
CA SER A 607 -3.06 34.51 -17.50
C SER A 607 -3.34 35.75 -16.65
N GLY A 608 -3.46 36.96 -17.25
CA GLY A 608 -3.84 38.19 -16.58
C GLY A 608 -2.68 38.95 -15.92
N SER A 609 -1.44 38.74 -16.35
CA SER A 609 -0.31 39.56 -15.89
C SER A 609 -0.21 40.88 -16.65
N ARG A 610 -0.53 42.00 -15.96
CA ARG A 610 -0.35 43.34 -16.52
C ARG A 610 1.11 43.64 -16.95
N ASN A 611 2.09 43.08 -16.23
CA ASN A 611 3.49 43.22 -16.57
C ASN A 611 3.88 42.41 -17.82
N GLY A 612 3.31 41.17 -17.96
CA GLY A 612 3.46 40.35 -19.16
C GLY A 612 2.91 41.05 -20.40
N ALA A 613 1.68 41.58 -20.31
CA ALA A 613 1.05 42.32 -21.38
C ALA A 613 1.83 43.58 -21.76
N PHE A 614 2.38 44.29 -20.79
CA PHE A 614 3.23 45.46 -21.03
C PHE A 614 4.52 45.10 -21.77
N ASN A 615 5.24 44.05 -21.29
CA ASN A 615 6.50 43.62 -21.89
C ASN A 615 6.30 43.03 -23.28
N LEU A 616 5.22 42.28 -23.54
CA LEU A 616 4.86 41.80 -24.87
C LEU A 616 4.63 42.96 -25.83
N GLY A 617 3.90 43.97 -25.38
CA GLY A 617 3.70 45.20 -26.19
C GLY A 617 5.00 45.93 -26.49
N LEU A 618 5.98 45.98 -25.57
CA LEU A 618 7.30 46.57 -25.84
C LEU A 618 8.06 45.76 -26.91
N LEU A 619 7.99 44.47 -26.86
CA LEU A 619 8.66 43.57 -27.81
C LEU A 619 8.05 43.71 -29.20
N LEU A 620 6.72 43.63 -29.32
CA LEU A 620 5.98 43.83 -30.58
C LEU A 620 6.22 45.22 -31.20
N ALA A 621 6.31 46.25 -30.37
CA ALA A 621 6.64 47.60 -30.86
C ALA A 621 8.08 47.69 -31.42
N ARG A 622 9.03 46.95 -30.87
CA ARG A 622 10.40 46.84 -31.40
C ARG A 622 10.43 46.14 -32.77
N GLU A 623 9.58 45.16 -32.97
CA GLU A 623 9.40 44.42 -34.23
C GLU A 623 8.60 45.17 -35.27
N GLY A 624 8.11 46.38 -34.95
CA GLY A 624 7.32 47.18 -35.84
C GLY A 624 5.81 46.92 -35.86
N SER A 625 5.33 45.98 -35.04
CA SER A 625 3.91 45.61 -34.92
C SER A 625 3.15 46.54 -33.96
N GLU A 626 3.16 47.85 -34.26
CA GLU A 626 2.58 48.88 -33.38
C GLU A 626 1.09 48.69 -33.06
N ARG A 627 0.30 48.12 -33.98
CA ARG A 627 -1.13 47.87 -33.75
C ARG A 627 -1.36 46.82 -32.66
N GLU A 628 -0.63 45.74 -32.74
CA GLU A 628 -0.71 44.66 -31.74
C GLU A 628 -0.13 45.11 -30.39
N ALA A 629 0.98 45.87 -30.44
CA ALA A 629 1.54 46.46 -29.22
C ALA A 629 0.54 47.36 -28.49
N ALA A 630 -0.22 48.18 -29.25
CA ALA A 630 -1.27 49.03 -28.68
C ALA A 630 -2.39 48.22 -27.99
N LEU A 631 -2.79 47.11 -28.61
CA LEU A 631 -3.80 46.21 -27.99
C LEU A 631 -3.33 45.65 -26.63
N TRP A 632 -2.11 45.15 -26.57
CA TRP A 632 -1.57 44.64 -25.33
C TRP A 632 -1.31 45.73 -24.28
N TRP A 633 -0.85 46.89 -24.68
CA TRP A 633 -0.72 48.04 -23.77
C TRP A 633 -2.07 48.55 -23.29
N SER A 634 -3.13 48.52 -24.11
CA SER A 634 -4.48 48.91 -23.68
C SER A 634 -5.04 47.94 -22.63
N ARG A 635 -4.80 46.63 -22.83
CA ARG A 635 -5.15 45.62 -21.83
C ARG A 635 -4.38 45.85 -20.51
N ALA A 636 -3.05 46.02 -20.57
CA ALA A 636 -2.24 46.31 -19.39
C ALA A 636 -2.65 47.61 -18.68
N ALA A 637 -2.94 48.67 -19.44
CA ALA A 637 -3.38 49.95 -18.87
C ALA A 637 -4.77 49.87 -18.21
N ASN A 638 -5.68 49.07 -18.80
CA ASN A 638 -6.97 48.79 -18.19
C ASN A 638 -6.85 48.03 -16.86
N ASP A 639 -5.85 47.14 -16.76
CA ASP A 639 -5.51 46.41 -15.54
C ASP A 639 -4.64 47.23 -14.55
N GLY A 640 -4.53 48.57 -14.78
CA GLY A 640 -3.86 49.47 -13.86
C GLY A 640 -2.35 49.61 -14.04
N HIS A 641 -1.79 49.34 -15.23
CA HIS A 641 -0.38 49.51 -15.50
C HIS A 641 -0.08 50.91 -16.06
N GLY A 642 0.34 51.87 -15.23
CA GLY A 642 0.54 53.26 -15.60
C GLY A 642 1.61 53.51 -16.70
N ARG A 643 2.69 52.68 -16.74
CA ARG A 643 3.68 52.78 -17.83
C ARG A 643 3.09 52.39 -19.20
N ALA A 644 2.13 51.44 -19.24
CA ALA A 644 1.44 51.07 -20.47
C ALA A 644 0.54 52.22 -20.96
N ALA A 645 -0.16 52.88 -20.06
CA ALA A 645 -0.98 54.08 -20.37
C ALA A 645 -0.11 55.21 -20.95
N LEU A 646 1.09 55.45 -20.39
CA LEU A 646 2.01 56.43 -20.93
C LEU A 646 2.51 56.07 -22.36
N ARG A 647 2.77 54.78 -22.65
CA ARG A 647 3.14 54.30 -23.98
C ARG A 647 2.01 54.53 -25.00
N LEU A 648 0.77 54.25 -24.60
CA LEU A 648 -0.40 54.53 -25.44
C LEU A 648 -0.58 56.04 -25.71
N ALA A 649 -0.39 56.85 -24.68
CA ALA A 649 -0.43 58.32 -24.85
C ALA A 649 0.61 58.82 -25.84
N LEU A 650 1.85 58.32 -25.76
CA LEU A 650 2.91 58.65 -26.70
C LEU A 650 2.60 58.16 -28.13
N LEU A 651 1.99 56.98 -28.26
CA LEU A 651 1.59 56.44 -29.54
C LEU A 651 0.45 57.26 -30.17
N ALA A 652 -0.57 57.60 -29.39
CA ALA A 652 -1.69 58.45 -29.82
C ALA A 652 -1.20 59.84 -30.24
N ALA A 653 -0.28 60.45 -29.49
CA ALA A 653 0.33 61.71 -29.81
C ALA A 653 1.08 61.69 -31.21
N ARG A 654 1.84 60.62 -31.45
CA ARG A 654 2.53 60.38 -32.72
C ARG A 654 1.56 60.27 -33.91
N ARG A 655 0.37 59.74 -33.70
CA ARG A 655 -0.66 59.55 -34.72
C ARG A 655 -1.54 60.77 -34.89
N GLY A 656 -1.35 61.84 -34.09
CA GLY A 656 -2.20 63.01 -34.12
C GLY A 656 -3.55 62.83 -33.43
N GLU A 657 -3.75 61.73 -32.68
CA GLU A 657 -4.97 61.41 -31.93
C GLU A 657 -4.94 62.11 -30.55
N LEU A 658 -4.97 63.44 -30.58
CA LEU A 658 -4.64 64.30 -29.44
C LEU A 658 -5.61 64.05 -28.23
N THR A 659 -6.90 63.87 -28.49
CA THR A 659 -7.90 63.61 -27.44
C THR A 659 -7.75 62.28 -26.79
N GLU A 660 -7.39 61.23 -27.53
CA GLU A 660 -7.10 59.93 -27.00
C GLU A 660 -5.78 59.91 -26.19
N GLY A 661 -4.77 60.63 -26.72
CA GLY A 661 -3.51 60.89 -26.03
C GLY A 661 -3.72 61.53 -24.66
N GLN A 662 -4.59 62.56 -24.56
CA GLN A 662 -4.93 63.19 -23.27
C GLN A 662 -5.60 62.21 -22.29
N ARG A 663 -6.52 61.38 -22.77
CA ARG A 663 -7.18 60.35 -21.94
C ARG A 663 -6.17 59.37 -21.32
N TRP A 664 -5.24 58.89 -22.14
CA TRP A 664 -4.20 57.97 -21.66
C TRP A 664 -3.17 58.66 -20.77
N CYS A 665 -2.84 59.96 -21.01
CA CYS A 665 -2.01 60.74 -20.09
C CYS A 665 -2.66 60.87 -18.71
N ALA A 666 -3.94 61.24 -18.65
CA ALA A 666 -4.67 61.34 -17.38
C ALA A 666 -4.63 60.03 -16.59
N ARG A 667 -4.85 58.92 -17.29
CA ARG A 667 -4.79 57.58 -16.67
C ARG A 667 -3.39 57.19 -16.25
N ALA A 668 -2.34 57.59 -17.00
CA ALA A 668 -0.95 57.37 -16.62
C ALA A 668 -0.52 58.19 -15.38
N VAL A 669 -1.10 59.38 -15.19
CA VAL A 669 -0.89 60.22 -14.00
C VAL A 669 -1.52 59.55 -12.76
N GLU A 670 -2.72 59.00 -12.94
CA GLU A 670 -3.46 58.33 -11.83
C GLU A 670 -2.79 57.02 -11.41
N LEU A 671 -2.37 56.18 -12.37
CA LEU A 671 -1.94 54.77 -12.11
C LEU A 671 -0.43 54.60 -12.08
N GLY A 672 0.34 55.57 -12.51
CA GLY A 672 1.79 55.44 -12.64
C GLY A 672 2.55 55.76 -11.35
N PRO A 673 3.77 55.24 -11.21
CA PRO A 673 4.70 55.72 -10.20
C PRO A 673 5.08 57.18 -10.48
N ALA A 674 5.57 57.90 -9.46
CA ALA A 674 5.82 59.37 -9.53
C ALA A 674 6.53 59.85 -10.81
N GLU A 675 7.56 59.13 -11.23
CA GLU A 675 8.29 59.47 -12.47
C GLU A 675 7.43 59.37 -13.77
N VAL A 676 6.53 58.36 -13.82
CA VAL A 676 5.63 58.13 -14.94
C VAL A 676 4.53 59.16 -14.92
N ALA A 677 3.98 59.48 -13.76
CA ALA A 677 2.96 60.47 -13.55
C ALA A 677 3.47 61.87 -13.97
N GLU A 678 4.68 62.22 -13.60
CA GLU A 678 5.31 63.51 -13.98
C GLU A 678 5.52 63.62 -15.50
N ARG A 679 6.03 62.54 -16.13
CA ARG A 679 6.18 62.52 -17.61
C ARG A 679 4.84 62.60 -18.32
N ALA A 680 3.83 61.91 -17.81
CA ALA A 680 2.48 61.90 -18.34
C ALA A 680 1.82 63.28 -18.19
N ALA A 681 2.03 63.97 -17.06
CA ALA A 681 1.52 65.32 -16.83
C ALA A 681 2.15 66.35 -17.81
N ARG A 682 3.45 66.30 -18.03
CA ARG A 682 4.13 67.15 -19.03
C ARG A 682 3.60 66.90 -20.45
N LEU A 683 3.37 65.63 -20.82
CA LEU A 683 2.80 65.31 -22.13
C LEU A 683 1.36 65.75 -22.24
N LEU A 684 0.57 65.65 -21.17
CA LEU A 684 -0.80 66.12 -21.12
C LEU A 684 -0.91 67.64 -21.36
N GLU A 685 -0.02 68.40 -20.74
CA GLU A 685 0.07 69.86 -20.93
C GLU A 685 0.45 70.23 -22.36
N ALA A 686 1.45 69.56 -22.95
CA ALA A 686 1.83 69.73 -24.32
C ALA A 686 0.69 69.47 -25.33
N LEU A 687 -0.01 68.33 -25.13
CA LEU A 687 -1.18 67.97 -25.96
C LEU A 687 -2.37 68.94 -25.79
N HIS A 688 -2.49 69.56 -24.60
CA HIS A 688 -3.51 70.60 -24.42
C HIS A 688 -3.20 71.88 -25.16
N GLN A 689 -1.93 72.27 -25.15
CA GLN A 689 -1.46 73.46 -25.95
C GLN A 689 -1.66 73.22 -27.42
N GLU A 690 -1.33 72.05 -27.99
CA GLU A 690 -1.56 71.77 -29.42
C GLU A 690 -3.05 71.69 -29.78
N LEU A 691 -3.95 71.27 -28.90
CA LEU A 691 -5.41 71.28 -29.16
C LEU A 691 -6.02 72.67 -29.13
N THR A 692 -5.37 73.64 -28.47
CA THR A 692 -5.86 75.04 -28.30
C THR A 692 -5.19 76.00 -29.30
N ALA A 693 -4.10 75.57 -29.93
CA ALA A 693 -3.42 76.32 -31.02
C ALA A 693 -4.08 76.02 -32.36
#